data_d54c5443da7bcc61ddd2600bdc499d32
#
_entry.id   d54c5443da7bcc61ddd2600bdc499d32
#
_cell.length_a   1.000
_cell.length_b   1.000
_cell.length_c   1.000
_cell.angle_alpha   90.00
_cell.angle_beta   90.00
_cell.angle_gamma   90.00
#
_symmetry.space_group_name_H-M   'P 1'
#
loop_
_entity.id
_entity.type
_entity.pdbx_description
1 polymer ?
#
loop_
_entity_poly.entity_id
_entity_poly.type
_entity_poly.pdbx_seq_one_letter_code
_entity_poly.pdbx_strand_id
1 'polypeptide(L)'
;MAAARPALTDSLSFCLAQLTAAAGEGPGWGKDPATNETPLGRALLALRTRHIKAAEGIERFRARGGLRPLLSLLRRTAAAGPAPSPAGSGSAPSSVASAGSSPGPAPAAESSLPPSSPVRLRKTLDLALSILANCCTEGACRAEVRRLGGILPLVTILQCVKTDSIQNRTARALGNLAMEAESCRDIHSAGAVPFLVESLTACQDSQCLQSIVRALRNLADSPQHRLALAQQGAVRPLAELLATAPDPALTSALVRALLELSRGCSRACAEQLSLGGGLGPLVSLASHPKRAIREAAILILANLCAQGLVRPALGNAGGVEVLLGELRRRRGPSGTSSASQQPLVRAVCLLCREAINRARLRDAGGLELLMGLLQDPGASAWHPRVVAALVGFLYDTGALGKLQALGLVPLLARQLCGEAGEEEEEGIEAASWDFPEERTPGQTEAGSFRSLRLWLISEGYAAGPGDISPDWSPERCPMPEPSESVSPTPGQPSMSTPRTLRKLARVPAATAEEPWGQEGPALLLLSRFSQAPDPSGALVTGPALCGLLAYVTGAPGPPNPRALRILARLTCNPACLEAFVRSYGAALLRAWLIFGVSPDDWPVACARPAHRSQHRELGEMLLQNLTVQAESPFGVGALTHLLLSGSPEDRVACALTLPFICRKPTLWRRLLLDQGGLRHLLAALTQPAPHPLFLFFAADSLSCLRALVSSTVSPVLVPATSSKLDPPSPCLYEPLLGPAPLPAPDLHFVLDSGLRLPAQRAASAAASPFFRALLSGSFAEAQMDLVPLRGLSSSAAWPVLHHLHGCRGCGAALRPIPPPDQPLLGSKAEEALEAAGRFLLPALEEELEVAVARIYLGPQSGPESVSEVLRLGRPRLAVHCARWTLRPGQCPRKRALALMGLVEAAGEEAGPLTDTLLAVVTETES
;
A
#
# COMPACT_ATOMS: atom_id res chain seq x y z
N MET A 1 76.48 27.78 -3.42
CA MET A 1 76.81 26.97 -4.60
C MET A 1 75.52 26.40 -5.21
N ALA A 2 74.99 27.05 -6.21
CA ALA A 2 73.80 26.66 -6.94
C ALA A 2 74.09 26.78 -8.42
N ALA A 3 74.56 25.68 -9.02
CA ALA A 3 74.85 25.67 -10.45
C ALA A 3 74.71 24.22 -10.94
N ALA A 4 73.51 23.75 -11.24
CA ALA A 4 73.27 22.55 -12.06
C ALA A 4 71.83 22.37 -12.53
N ARG A 5 71.13 23.45 -12.98
CA ARG A 5 69.79 23.34 -13.58
C ARG A 5 69.60 23.98 -14.99
N PRO A 6 70.61 24.36 -15.76
CA PRO A 6 70.37 24.82 -17.15
C PRO A 6 70.24 23.70 -18.18
N ALA A 7 70.75 22.46 -17.92
CA ALA A 7 70.87 21.40 -18.93
C ALA A 7 69.53 20.73 -19.32
N LEU A 8 68.48 20.76 -18.51
CA LEU A 8 67.17 20.15 -18.80
C LEU A 8 66.28 20.96 -19.70
N THR A 9 66.34 22.31 -19.62
CA THR A 9 65.55 23.22 -20.45
C THR A 9 66.04 23.24 -21.87
N ASP A 10 67.33 23.12 -22.04
CA ASP A 10 68.00 23.03 -23.36
C ASP A 10 67.69 21.74 -24.11
N SER A 11 67.63 20.61 -23.36
CA SER A 11 67.28 19.31 -23.91
C SER A 11 65.85 19.23 -24.45
N LEU A 12 64.87 19.90 -23.78
CA LEU A 12 63.49 19.93 -24.26
C LEU A 12 63.35 20.74 -25.53
N SER A 13 64.01 21.90 -25.59
CA SER A 13 64.01 22.77 -26.77
C SER A 13 64.65 22.05 -27.98
N PHE A 14 65.71 21.31 -27.79
CA PHE A 14 66.36 20.49 -28.84
C PHE A 14 65.38 19.40 -29.34
N CYS A 15 64.75 18.67 -28.45
CA CYS A 15 63.78 17.64 -28.83
C CYS A 15 62.59 18.21 -29.59
N LEU A 16 62.09 19.41 -29.21
CA LEU A 16 61.00 20.12 -29.90
C LEU A 16 61.42 20.59 -31.28
N ALA A 17 62.65 21.11 -31.45
CA ALA A 17 63.17 21.49 -32.76
C ALA A 17 63.24 20.30 -33.74
N GLN A 18 63.68 19.12 -33.26
CA GLN A 18 63.68 17.89 -34.06
C GLN A 18 62.28 17.44 -34.43
N LEU A 19 61.36 17.55 -33.51
CA LEU A 19 59.97 17.18 -33.75
C LEU A 19 59.28 18.14 -34.75
N THR A 20 59.58 19.46 -34.66
CA THR A 20 59.04 20.45 -35.56
C THR A 20 59.66 20.32 -36.99
N ALA A 21 60.93 20.09 -37.10
CA ALA A 21 61.59 19.83 -38.39
C ALA A 21 60.96 18.60 -39.08
N ALA A 22 60.82 17.48 -38.37
CA ALA A 22 60.14 16.31 -38.90
C ALA A 22 58.67 16.50 -39.25
N ALA A 23 57.98 17.46 -38.65
CA ALA A 23 56.59 17.80 -38.95
C ALA A 23 56.45 18.69 -40.22
N GLY A 24 57.56 19.40 -40.66
CA GLY A 24 57.57 20.32 -41.78
C GLY A 24 58.18 19.82 -43.10
N GLU A 25 59.03 18.76 -43.05
CA GLU A 25 59.76 18.26 -44.23
C GLU A 25 59.02 17.11 -44.95
N GLY A 26 59.18 17.02 -46.28
CA GLY A 26 58.67 15.92 -47.13
C GLY A 26 59.30 14.56 -46.84
N PRO A 27 59.02 13.49 -47.60
CA PRO A 27 59.36 12.09 -47.27
C PRO A 27 60.90 11.76 -47.35
N GLY A 28 61.78 12.72 -47.25
CA GLY A 28 63.23 12.57 -47.20
C GLY A 28 63.78 12.60 -45.75
N TRP A 29 63.70 11.54 -44.98
CA TRP A 29 64.34 11.43 -43.68
C TRP A 29 65.84 11.29 -43.83
N GLY A 30 66.62 12.32 -43.41
CA GLY A 30 68.08 12.27 -43.45
C GLY A 30 68.65 11.01 -42.89
N LYS A 31 69.45 10.30 -43.70
CA LYS A 31 70.20 9.11 -43.32
C LYS A 31 71.51 9.51 -42.61
N ASP A 32 71.63 9.24 -41.33
CA ASP A 32 72.93 9.18 -40.64
C ASP A 32 73.41 7.74 -40.76
N PRO A 33 74.56 7.53 -41.49
CA PRO A 33 75.00 6.15 -41.82
C PRO A 33 75.60 5.38 -40.64
N ALA A 34 75.85 6.01 -39.48
CA ALA A 34 76.67 5.38 -38.41
C ALA A 34 75.79 4.86 -37.20
N THR A 35 74.49 5.17 -37.07
CA THR A 35 73.71 4.68 -35.98
C THR A 35 72.31 4.22 -36.47
N ASN A 36 71.83 3.09 -36.03
CA ASN A 36 70.54 2.49 -36.38
C ASN A 36 69.34 3.31 -35.87
N GLU A 37 69.54 4.52 -35.28
CA GLU A 37 68.54 5.38 -34.73
C GLU A 37 68.51 6.76 -35.40
N THR A 38 67.36 7.19 -35.90
CA THR A 38 67.14 8.54 -36.46
C THR A 38 67.18 9.62 -35.37
N PRO A 39 67.63 10.85 -35.66
CA PRO A 39 67.58 11.97 -34.72
C PRO A 39 66.20 12.19 -34.09
N LEU A 40 65.15 12.02 -34.88
CA LEU A 40 63.75 12.07 -34.42
C LEU A 40 63.43 10.97 -33.43
N GLY A 41 63.87 9.71 -33.68
CA GLY A 41 63.65 8.60 -32.79
C GLY A 41 64.29 8.82 -31.42
N ARG A 42 65.52 9.34 -31.37
CA ARG A 42 66.20 9.75 -30.12
C ARG A 42 65.48 10.88 -29.39
N ALA A 43 64.98 11.89 -30.12
CA ALA A 43 64.23 13.00 -29.55
C ALA A 43 62.88 12.55 -28.96
N LEU A 44 62.12 11.70 -29.66
CA LEU A 44 60.87 11.10 -29.14
C LEU A 44 61.11 10.21 -27.93
N LEU A 45 62.19 9.44 -27.94
CA LEU A 45 62.55 8.59 -26.77
C LEU A 45 62.92 9.47 -25.56
N ALA A 46 63.69 10.57 -25.77
CA ALA A 46 64.03 11.49 -24.70
C ALA A 46 62.81 12.26 -24.18
N LEU A 47 61.90 12.69 -25.03
CA LEU A 47 60.60 13.29 -24.63
C LEU A 47 59.83 12.31 -23.73
N ARG A 48 59.62 11.09 -24.18
CA ARG A 48 58.91 10.05 -23.45
C ARG A 48 59.52 9.71 -22.09
N THR A 49 60.88 9.58 -22.04
CA THR A 49 61.55 9.00 -20.84
C THR A 49 61.98 10.10 -19.86
N ARG A 50 62.26 11.34 -20.28
CA ARG A 50 62.78 12.40 -19.42
C ARG A 50 61.80 13.54 -19.18
N HIS A 51 61.07 13.98 -20.22
CA HIS A 51 60.32 15.23 -20.15
C HIS A 51 58.84 15.10 -19.83
N ILE A 52 58.20 13.98 -20.18
CA ILE A 52 56.72 13.78 -19.96
C ILE A 52 56.35 12.72 -18.97
N LYS A 53 57.21 12.48 -17.94
CA LYS A 53 56.92 11.51 -16.87
C LYS A 53 56.03 12.08 -15.78
N ALA A 54 56.10 13.37 -15.53
CA ALA A 54 55.37 14.07 -14.48
C ALA A 54 54.52 15.20 -15.08
N ALA A 55 53.43 15.58 -14.37
CA ALA A 55 52.51 16.63 -14.79
C ALA A 55 53.20 17.94 -15.17
N GLU A 56 54.18 18.38 -14.37
CA GLU A 56 54.98 19.60 -14.69
C GLU A 56 55.72 19.51 -16.01
N GLY A 57 56.21 18.30 -16.35
CA GLY A 57 56.92 18.07 -17.62
C GLY A 57 55.96 18.09 -18.81
N ILE A 58 54.77 17.52 -18.64
CA ILE A 58 53.70 17.54 -19.64
C ILE A 58 53.26 19.00 -19.89
N GLU A 59 53.06 19.79 -18.82
CA GLU A 59 52.65 21.18 -18.93
C GLU A 59 53.74 22.01 -19.62
N ARG A 60 55.03 21.86 -19.29
CA ARG A 60 56.17 22.51 -19.99
C ARG A 60 56.22 22.13 -21.47
N PHE A 61 55.95 20.87 -21.83
CA PHE A 61 55.89 20.41 -23.22
C PHE A 61 54.72 21.09 -23.96
N ARG A 62 53.54 21.15 -23.31
CA ARG A 62 52.33 21.83 -23.82
C ARG A 62 52.61 23.36 -24.04
N ALA A 63 53.06 24.03 -22.97
CA ALA A 63 53.30 25.47 -22.98
C ALA A 63 54.31 25.93 -24.07
N ARG A 64 55.24 25.05 -24.45
CA ARG A 64 56.17 25.29 -25.56
C ARG A 64 55.64 24.86 -26.94
N GLY A 65 54.33 24.57 -27.04
CA GLY A 65 53.67 24.24 -28.30
C GLY A 65 53.97 22.86 -28.86
N GLY A 66 54.46 21.90 -28.05
CA GLY A 66 54.89 20.57 -28.49
C GLY A 66 53.78 19.67 -29.04
N LEU A 67 52.54 19.95 -28.70
CA LEU A 67 51.39 19.15 -29.18
C LEU A 67 51.12 19.35 -30.69
N ARG A 68 51.32 20.55 -31.23
CA ARG A 68 51.02 20.84 -32.63
C ARG A 68 51.96 20.06 -33.58
N PRO A 69 53.28 20.04 -33.43
CA PRO A 69 54.17 19.23 -34.29
C PRO A 69 54.02 17.76 -34.08
N LEU A 70 53.69 17.30 -32.86
CA LEU A 70 53.40 15.90 -32.58
C LEU A 70 52.15 15.39 -33.36
N LEU A 71 51.08 16.19 -33.35
CA LEU A 71 49.86 15.84 -34.09
C LEU A 71 50.05 15.98 -35.61
N SER A 72 50.89 16.92 -36.08
CA SER A 72 51.26 17.00 -37.49
C SER A 72 52.02 15.77 -37.96
N LEU A 73 52.96 15.28 -37.16
CA LEU A 73 53.66 13.99 -37.40
C LEU A 73 52.64 12.82 -37.48
N LEU A 74 51.71 12.74 -36.56
CA LEU A 74 50.71 11.66 -36.54
C LEU A 74 49.77 11.74 -37.75
N ARG A 75 49.35 12.92 -38.22
CA ARG A 75 48.57 13.10 -39.45
C ARG A 75 49.30 12.61 -40.68
N ARG A 76 50.57 12.94 -40.83
CA ARG A 76 51.41 12.48 -41.97
C ARG A 76 51.59 10.99 -41.99
N THR A 77 51.84 10.40 -40.80
CA THR A 77 51.97 8.93 -40.68
C THR A 77 50.64 8.20 -40.92
N ALA A 78 49.50 8.79 -40.55
CA ALA A 78 48.18 8.29 -40.87
C ALA A 78 47.88 8.34 -42.39
N ALA A 79 48.29 9.41 -43.09
CA ALA A 79 48.10 9.54 -44.52
C ALA A 79 49.02 8.66 -45.39
N ALA A 80 50.11 8.19 -44.82
CA ALA A 80 51.10 7.28 -45.50
C ALA A 80 50.73 5.78 -45.43
N GLY A 81 49.62 5.43 -44.74
CA GLY A 81 49.09 4.10 -44.71
C GLY A 81 48.41 3.65 -46.04
N PRO A 82 48.28 2.37 -46.33
CA PRO A 82 47.59 1.92 -47.55
C PRO A 82 46.19 2.46 -47.61
N ALA A 83 45.82 3.01 -48.78
CA ALA A 83 44.48 3.62 -48.99
C ALA A 83 43.39 2.56 -48.79
N PRO A 84 42.28 2.92 -48.12
CA PRO A 84 41.15 2.00 -47.96
C PRO A 84 40.54 1.71 -49.35
N SER A 85 40.38 0.43 -49.70
CA SER A 85 39.65 0.02 -50.88
C SER A 85 38.20 0.52 -50.77
N PRO A 86 37.63 1.15 -51.82
CA PRO A 86 36.25 1.62 -51.79
C PRO A 86 35.33 0.42 -51.67
N ALA A 87 34.50 0.41 -50.62
CA ALA A 87 33.43 -0.56 -50.42
C ALA A 87 32.44 -0.49 -51.61
N GLY A 88 32.38 -1.53 -52.40
CA GLY A 88 31.45 -1.69 -53.52
C GLY A 88 30.00 -1.68 -53.08
N SER A 89 29.26 -0.77 -53.72
CA SER A 89 27.81 -0.77 -53.74
C SER A 89 27.28 -2.05 -54.38
N GLY A 90 26.28 -2.68 -53.73
CA GLY A 90 25.74 -3.97 -54.14
C GLY A 90 24.94 -3.97 -55.42
N SER A 91 24.96 -5.13 -56.09
CA SER A 91 23.83 -5.68 -56.84
C SER A 91 23.96 -7.18 -57.00
N ALA A 92 22.87 -7.85 -56.98
CA ALA A 92 22.59 -9.28 -56.86
C ALA A 92 22.85 -10.12 -58.16
N PRO A 93 22.56 -11.43 -58.15
CA PRO A 93 23.34 -12.46 -58.80
C PRO A 93 22.76 -12.96 -60.12
N SER A 94 23.58 -13.49 -61.00
CA SER A 94 23.14 -14.59 -61.86
C SER A 94 24.27 -15.36 -62.55
N SER A 95 24.28 -16.64 -62.28
CA SER A 95 24.46 -17.83 -63.15
C SER A 95 25.58 -17.98 -64.16
N VAL A 96 26.32 -19.09 -64.03
CA VAL A 96 26.66 -20.20 -64.95
C VAL A 96 27.85 -20.09 -65.89
N ALA A 97 28.78 -20.98 -65.64
CA ALA A 97 29.52 -21.93 -66.52
C ALA A 97 30.72 -21.53 -67.37
N SER A 98 31.74 -22.28 -67.13
CA SER A 98 32.62 -23.03 -68.01
C SER A 98 33.92 -22.42 -68.56
N ALA A 99 34.98 -23.05 -68.11
CA ALA A 99 36.08 -23.62 -68.86
C ALA A 99 37.04 -22.76 -69.70
N GLY A 100 38.33 -22.82 -69.34
CA GLY A 100 39.29 -22.97 -70.34
C GLY A 100 40.48 -22.03 -70.39
N SER A 101 41.67 -22.65 -70.15
CA SER A 101 42.95 -22.27 -70.75
C SER A 101 43.80 -21.16 -70.17
N SER A 102 44.87 -21.55 -69.49
CA SER A 102 46.17 -20.79 -69.46
C SER A 102 46.71 -20.53 -70.85
N PRO A 103 47.56 -19.54 -71.11
CA PRO A 103 48.98 -19.62 -70.69
C PRO A 103 49.67 -18.26 -70.49
N GLY A 104 50.77 -18.29 -69.78
CA GLY A 104 52.06 -17.69 -70.06
C GLY A 104 52.39 -16.37 -69.32
N PRO A 105 53.63 -16.25 -68.83
CA PRO A 105 54.07 -15.16 -68.00
C PRO A 105 54.72 -14.00 -68.77
N ALA A 106 54.61 -12.79 -68.28
CA ALA A 106 55.42 -11.69 -68.70
C ALA A 106 55.74 -10.74 -67.54
N PRO A 107 56.81 -9.97 -67.53
CA PRO A 107 57.79 -9.97 -66.45
C PRO A 107 57.53 -8.91 -65.42
N ALA A 108 58.01 -9.19 -64.20
CA ALA A 108 58.11 -8.34 -63.05
C ALA A 108 58.86 -7.01 -63.35
N ALA A 109 58.15 -5.88 -63.06
CA ALA A 109 58.81 -4.66 -62.71
C ALA A 109 58.99 -4.60 -61.20
N GLU A 110 60.13 -4.97 -60.73
CA GLU A 110 60.64 -4.80 -59.40
C GLU A 110 60.74 -3.31 -59.08
N SER A 111 59.79 -2.78 -58.34
CA SER A 111 59.98 -1.51 -57.57
C SER A 111 60.54 -1.90 -56.22
N SER A 112 61.87 -1.96 -56.13
CA SER A 112 62.65 -2.21 -54.94
C SER A 112 62.55 -0.98 -53.99
N LEU A 113 61.62 -1.05 -53.03
CA LEU A 113 61.71 -0.26 -51.80
C LEU A 113 62.43 -1.07 -50.73
N PRO A 114 63.41 -0.51 -49.99
CA PRO A 114 64.23 -1.27 -49.06
C PRO A 114 63.43 -1.79 -47.86
N PRO A 115 63.59 -3.03 -47.38
CA PRO A 115 62.80 -3.70 -46.37
C PRO A 115 62.88 -3.12 -44.93
N SER A 116 63.65 -2.04 -44.73
CA SER A 116 63.83 -1.37 -43.43
C SER A 116 62.89 -0.18 -43.15
N SER A 117 62.11 0.25 -44.11
CA SER A 117 61.19 1.43 -44.01
C SER A 117 59.97 1.18 -43.07
N PRO A 118 59.29 0.04 -43.11
CA PRO A 118 58.04 -0.17 -42.29
C PRO A 118 58.33 -0.34 -40.80
N VAL A 119 59.44 -0.90 -40.41
CA VAL A 119 59.80 -1.11 -38.98
C VAL A 119 60.19 0.20 -38.31
N ARG A 120 60.86 1.10 -38.99
CA ARG A 120 61.24 2.45 -38.47
C ARG A 120 60.02 3.30 -38.30
N LEU A 121 59.12 3.32 -39.25
CA LEU A 121 57.86 4.09 -39.18
C LEU A 121 57.02 3.61 -37.99
N ARG A 122 56.93 2.28 -37.76
CA ARG A 122 56.23 1.66 -36.63
C ARG A 122 56.81 2.13 -35.27
N LYS A 123 58.17 2.12 -35.10
CA LYS A 123 58.80 2.55 -33.84
C LYS A 123 58.55 4.04 -33.57
N THR A 124 58.59 4.89 -34.59
CA THR A 124 58.31 6.31 -34.50
C THR A 124 56.88 6.57 -34.11
N LEU A 125 55.94 5.86 -34.72
CA LEU A 125 54.54 5.96 -34.43
C LEU A 125 54.21 5.48 -32.99
N ASP A 126 54.83 4.37 -32.52
CA ASP A 126 54.65 3.89 -31.14
C ASP A 126 55.13 4.89 -30.10
N LEU A 127 56.29 5.57 -30.36
CA LEU A 127 56.80 6.63 -29.48
C LEU A 127 55.94 7.84 -29.47
N ALA A 128 55.50 8.33 -30.64
CA ALA A 128 54.68 9.52 -30.78
C ALA A 128 53.31 9.32 -30.11
N LEU A 129 52.64 8.15 -30.31
CA LEU A 129 51.37 7.81 -29.66
C LEU A 129 51.54 7.62 -28.14
N SER A 130 52.65 7.06 -27.70
CA SER A 130 52.96 6.95 -26.27
C SER A 130 53.10 8.33 -25.59
N ILE A 131 53.77 9.29 -26.27
CA ILE A 131 53.85 10.67 -25.80
C ILE A 131 52.49 11.29 -25.72
N LEU A 132 51.71 11.21 -26.81
CA LEU A 132 50.35 11.78 -26.85
C LEU A 132 49.45 11.19 -25.78
N ALA A 133 49.43 9.85 -25.61
CA ALA A 133 48.64 9.18 -24.58
C ALA A 133 49.00 9.63 -23.17
N ASN A 134 50.27 9.89 -22.89
CA ASN A 134 50.70 10.46 -21.62
C ASN A 134 50.29 11.92 -21.45
N CYS A 135 50.41 12.75 -22.49
CA CYS A 135 49.96 14.13 -22.44
C CYS A 135 48.41 14.23 -22.18
N CYS A 136 47.64 13.35 -22.77
CA CYS A 136 46.17 13.31 -22.59
C CYS A 136 45.73 12.87 -21.17
N THR A 137 46.65 12.60 -20.24
CA THR A 137 46.27 12.46 -18.81
C THR A 137 45.88 13.79 -18.20
N GLU A 138 46.44 14.90 -18.73
CA GLU A 138 46.16 16.26 -18.26
C GLU A 138 45.02 16.94 -19.04
N GLY A 139 44.08 17.62 -18.31
CA GLY A 139 42.93 18.27 -18.90
C GLY A 139 43.24 19.34 -19.93
N ALA A 140 44.22 20.23 -19.64
CA ALA A 140 44.66 21.26 -20.55
C ALA A 140 45.20 20.68 -21.87
N CYS A 141 45.91 19.53 -21.82
CA CYS A 141 46.36 18.83 -23.00
C CYS A 141 45.23 18.22 -23.81
N ARG A 142 44.23 17.65 -23.14
CA ARG A 142 43.03 17.05 -23.83
C ARG A 142 42.29 18.13 -24.63
N ALA A 143 42.00 19.27 -23.99
CA ALA A 143 41.32 20.40 -24.63
C ALA A 143 42.11 20.92 -25.84
N GLU A 144 43.48 21.02 -25.72
CA GLU A 144 44.31 21.49 -26.80
C GLU A 144 44.39 20.45 -27.93
N VAL A 145 44.55 19.18 -27.67
CA VAL A 145 44.54 18.10 -28.68
C VAL A 145 43.21 18.08 -29.44
N ARG A 146 42.09 18.26 -28.76
CA ARG A 146 40.77 18.39 -29.39
C ARG A 146 40.73 19.62 -30.31
N ARG A 147 41.10 20.81 -29.81
CA ARG A 147 41.13 22.07 -30.57
C ARG A 147 42.01 21.97 -31.80
N LEU A 148 43.14 21.25 -31.73
CA LEU A 148 44.04 20.99 -32.83
C LEU A 148 43.55 19.89 -33.79
N GLY A 149 42.37 19.29 -33.60
CA GLY A 149 41.79 18.24 -34.43
C GLY A 149 42.58 16.93 -34.37
N GLY A 150 43.07 16.56 -33.17
CA GLY A 150 43.88 15.35 -32.95
C GLY A 150 43.11 14.03 -32.94
N ILE A 151 41.77 14.07 -32.88
CA ILE A 151 40.91 12.86 -32.79
C ILE A 151 40.91 12.09 -34.11
N LEU A 152 40.67 12.76 -35.24
CA LEU A 152 40.56 12.13 -36.55
C LEU A 152 41.84 11.34 -36.96
N PRO A 153 43.07 11.88 -36.82
CA PRO A 153 44.29 11.10 -37.06
C PRO A 153 44.42 9.83 -36.21
N LEU A 154 43.97 9.89 -34.95
CA LEU A 154 43.98 8.73 -34.07
C LEU A 154 42.99 7.64 -34.57
N VAL A 155 41.82 8.02 -35.03
CA VAL A 155 40.83 7.13 -35.61
C VAL A 155 41.38 6.48 -36.89
N THR A 156 41.99 7.26 -37.77
CA THR A 156 42.64 6.76 -39.00
C THR A 156 43.73 5.78 -38.67
N ILE A 157 44.63 6.05 -37.69
CA ILE A 157 45.69 5.12 -37.24
C ILE A 157 45.06 3.81 -36.70
N LEU A 158 44.00 3.91 -35.90
CA LEU A 158 43.29 2.78 -35.37
C LEU A 158 42.70 1.88 -36.47
N GLN A 159 42.23 2.49 -37.55
CA GLN A 159 41.68 1.81 -38.71
C GLN A 159 42.77 1.12 -39.54
N CYS A 160 43.88 1.84 -39.82
CA CYS A 160 44.87 1.41 -40.81
C CYS A 160 45.97 0.50 -40.23
N VAL A 161 46.33 0.65 -38.93
CA VAL A 161 47.50 -0.01 -38.35
C VAL A 161 47.07 -1.08 -37.34
N LYS A 162 47.09 -2.33 -37.77
CA LYS A 162 46.63 -3.51 -36.96
C LYS A 162 47.73 -4.19 -36.15
N THR A 163 48.60 -3.41 -35.46
CA THR A 163 49.60 -3.93 -34.54
C THR A 163 49.24 -3.61 -33.10
N ASP A 164 49.33 -4.60 -32.21
CA ASP A 164 48.90 -4.51 -30.83
C ASP A 164 49.51 -3.34 -30.05
N SER A 165 50.81 -3.08 -30.24
CA SER A 165 51.45 -1.96 -29.55
C SER A 165 50.89 -0.61 -29.97
N ILE A 166 50.60 -0.41 -31.26
CA ILE A 166 50.03 0.83 -31.80
C ILE A 166 48.57 0.94 -31.46
N GLN A 167 47.79 -0.17 -31.59
CA GLN A 167 46.41 -0.23 -31.14
C GLN A 167 46.28 0.11 -29.66
N ASN A 168 47.13 -0.43 -28.82
CA ASN A 168 47.20 -0.11 -27.38
C ASN A 168 47.39 1.38 -27.11
N ARG A 169 48.41 1.99 -27.77
CA ARG A 169 48.75 3.41 -27.56
C ARG A 169 47.62 4.30 -28.07
N THR A 170 47.02 3.96 -29.22
CA THR A 170 45.92 4.70 -29.82
C THR A 170 44.66 4.61 -28.96
N ALA A 171 44.26 3.40 -28.53
CA ALA A 171 43.16 3.18 -27.63
C ALA A 171 43.33 3.93 -26.29
N ARG A 172 44.57 3.92 -25.76
CA ARG A 172 44.89 4.64 -24.52
C ARG A 172 44.78 6.14 -24.70
N ALA A 173 45.22 6.70 -25.85
CA ALA A 173 45.07 8.12 -26.13
C ALA A 173 43.59 8.52 -26.29
N LEU A 174 42.82 7.74 -27.09
CA LEU A 174 41.37 7.96 -27.24
C LEU A 174 40.61 7.81 -25.92
N GLY A 175 40.93 6.79 -25.10
CA GLY A 175 40.34 6.57 -23.80
C GLY A 175 40.62 7.71 -22.79
N ASN A 176 41.83 8.32 -22.85
CA ASN A 176 42.15 9.50 -22.04
C ASN A 176 41.42 10.73 -22.54
N LEU A 177 41.28 10.95 -23.85
CA LEU A 177 40.50 12.03 -24.43
C LEU A 177 39.01 11.90 -24.06
N ALA A 178 38.47 10.70 -24.08
CA ALA A 178 37.07 10.39 -23.72
C ALA A 178 36.71 10.67 -22.25
N MET A 179 37.64 11.13 -21.41
CA MET A 179 37.33 11.62 -20.06
C MET A 179 36.57 12.97 -20.07
N GLU A 180 36.52 13.67 -21.22
CA GLU A 180 35.77 14.90 -21.41
C GLU A 180 34.59 14.70 -22.37
N ALA A 181 33.41 15.15 -21.96
CA ALA A 181 32.16 14.91 -22.70
C ALA A 181 32.19 15.42 -24.13
N GLU A 182 32.84 16.56 -24.37
CA GLU A 182 33.00 17.13 -25.72
C GLU A 182 33.89 16.27 -26.59
N SER A 183 35.01 15.80 -26.05
CA SER A 183 35.92 14.88 -26.76
C SER A 183 35.24 13.53 -27.03
N CYS A 184 34.43 13.09 -26.10
CA CYS A 184 33.63 11.85 -26.24
C CYS A 184 32.68 11.96 -27.45
N ARG A 185 31.94 13.07 -27.59
CA ARG A 185 31.07 13.34 -28.76
C ARG A 185 31.84 13.37 -30.07
N ASP A 186 33.00 14.04 -30.09
CA ASP A 186 33.84 14.10 -31.30
C ASP A 186 34.38 12.72 -31.69
N ILE A 187 34.76 11.87 -30.74
CA ILE A 187 35.25 10.51 -30.99
C ILE A 187 34.13 9.63 -31.57
N HIS A 188 32.91 9.72 -31.02
CA HIS A 188 31.73 9.05 -31.57
C HIS A 188 31.42 9.53 -32.98
N SER A 189 31.42 10.82 -33.20
CA SER A 189 31.16 11.44 -34.52
C SER A 189 32.23 11.08 -35.57
N ALA A 190 33.50 10.90 -35.16
CA ALA A 190 34.58 10.44 -36.03
C ALA A 190 34.51 8.91 -36.32
N GLY A 191 33.52 8.16 -35.79
CA GLY A 191 33.32 6.75 -36.08
C GLY A 191 34.40 5.82 -35.49
N ALA A 192 34.96 6.14 -34.32
CA ALA A 192 36.01 5.33 -33.69
C ALA A 192 35.55 3.96 -33.17
N VAL A 193 34.27 3.85 -32.79
CA VAL A 193 33.72 2.69 -32.06
C VAL A 193 33.84 1.38 -32.86
N PRO A 194 33.43 1.29 -34.13
CA PRO A 194 33.59 0.06 -34.92
C PRO A 194 35.05 -0.45 -34.96
N PHE A 195 36.00 0.45 -35.09
CA PHE A 195 37.44 0.08 -35.14
C PHE A 195 37.97 -0.38 -33.76
N LEU A 196 37.46 0.22 -32.66
CA LEU A 196 37.75 -0.28 -31.32
C LEU A 196 37.18 -1.68 -31.10
N VAL A 197 35.99 -1.94 -31.57
CA VAL A 197 35.31 -3.25 -31.49
C VAL A 197 36.09 -4.30 -32.35
N GLU A 198 36.47 -3.93 -33.57
CA GLU A 198 37.30 -4.78 -34.41
C GLU A 198 38.65 -5.09 -33.76
N SER A 199 39.30 -4.09 -33.16
CA SER A 199 40.54 -4.27 -32.42
C SER A 199 40.37 -5.16 -31.18
N LEU A 200 39.23 -5.08 -30.51
CA LEU A 200 38.91 -5.90 -29.35
C LEU A 200 38.84 -7.41 -29.71
N THR A 201 38.30 -7.73 -30.88
CA THR A 201 38.19 -9.11 -31.36
C THR A 201 39.48 -9.67 -31.98
N ALA A 202 40.30 -8.80 -32.55
CA ALA A 202 41.53 -9.19 -33.24
C ALA A 202 42.78 -9.29 -32.33
N CYS A 203 42.80 -8.54 -31.24
CA CYS A 203 43.99 -8.38 -30.38
C CYS A 203 44.12 -9.56 -29.41
N GLN A 204 45.39 -10.02 -29.21
CA GLN A 204 45.73 -11.08 -28.23
C GLN A 204 46.48 -10.54 -26.99
N ASP A 205 47.01 -9.30 -27.07
CA ASP A 205 47.79 -8.72 -25.96
C ASP A 205 46.83 -8.19 -24.85
N SER A 206 47.01 -8.71 -23.64
CA SER A 206 46.19 -8.32 -22.48
C SER A 206 46.26 -6.83 -22.16
N GLN A 207 47.41 -6.16 -22.37
CA GLN A 207 47.52 -4.71 -22.11
C GLN A 207 46.79 -3.91 -23.18
N CYS A 208 46.84 -4.37 -24.43
CA CYS A 208 46.04 -3.76 -25.50
C CYS A 208 44.56 -3.89 -25.24
N LEU A 209 44.08 -5.11 -24.91
CA LEU A 209 42.68 -5.35 -24.55
C LEU A 209 42.22 -4.46 -23.39
N GLN A 210 43.01 -4.35 -22.31
CA GLN A 210 42.68 -3.47 -21.18
C GLN A 210 42.55 -2.00 -21.60
N SER A 211 43.39 -1.52 -22.54
CA SER A 211 43.33 -0.14 -23.04
C SER A 211 42.10 0.11 -23.89
N ILE A 212 41.72 -0.85 -24.75
CA ILE A 212 40.51 -0.78 -25.57
C ILE A 212 39.25 -0.81 -24.69
N VAL A 213 39.19 -1.75 -23.74
CA VAL A 213 38.09 -1.89 -22.78
C VAL A 213 37.91 -0.60 -21.97
N ARG A 214 39.02 0.03 -21.53
CA ARG A 214 39.02 1.30 -20.84
C ARG A 214 38.49 2.45 -21.73
N ALA A 215 38.86 2.46 -23.00
CA ALA A 215 38.39 3.44 -23.96
C ALA A 215 36.87 3.32 -24.16
N LEU A 216 36.36 2.10 -24.41
CA LEU A 216 34.93 1.82 -24.54
C LEU A 216 34.14 2.21 -23.27
N ARG A 217 34.71 1.91 -22.08
CA ARG A 217 34.13 2.34 -20.81
C ARG A 217 33.97 3.87 -20.73
N ASN A 218 35.03 4.62 -21.06
CA ASN A 218 35.01 6.07 -20.99
C ASN A 218 34.10 6.71 -22.05
N LEU A 219 33.94 6.03 -23.21
CA LEU A 219 32.99 6.43 -24.25
C LEU A 219 31.51 6.17 -23.88
N ALA A 220 31.22 5.43 -22.81
CA ALA A 220 29.87 5.18 -22.30
C ALA A 220 29.38 6.26 -21.32
N ASP A 221 29.80 7.50 -21.44
CA ASP A 221 29.56 8.61 -20.51
C ASP A 221 28.11 9.05 -20.41
N SER A 222 27.32 8.90 -21.47
CA SER A 222 25.91 9.34 -21.55
C SER A 222 24.99 8.21 -21.99
N PRO A 223 23.66 8.28 -21.71
CA PRO A 223 22.69 7.30 -22.18
C PRO A 223 22.72 7.10 -23.69
N GLN A 224 22.86 8.18 -24.45
CA GLN A 224 22.91 8.14 -25.91
C GLN A 224 24.15 7.40 -26.42
N HIS A 225 25.32 7.66 -25.81
CA HIS A 225 26.56 7.00 -26.18
C HIS A 225 26.56 5.52 -25.78
N ARG A 226 25.96 5.15 -24.61
CA ARG A 226 25.75 3.74 -24.23
C ARG A 226 24.88 3.00 -25.24
N LEU A 227 23.79 3.62 -25.69
CA LEU A 227 22.94 3.07 -26.73
C LEU A 227 23.69 2.87 -28.05
N ALA A 228 24.46 3.89 -28.49
CA ALA A 228 25.26 3.85 -29.70
C ALA A 228 26.32 2.73 -29.65
N LEU A 229 27.01 2.58 -28.52
CA LEU A 229 27.99 1.49 -28.30
C LEU A 229 27.32 0.12 -28.41
N ALA A 230 26.14 -0.06 -27.79
CA ALA A 230 25.39 -1.31 -27.88
C ALA A 230 24.93 -1.57 -29.33
N GLN A 231 24.40 -0.56 -30.03
CA GLN A 231 23.98 -0.70 -31.43
C GLN A 231 25.11 -1.05 -32.38
N GLN A 232 26.33 -0.55 -32.11
CA GLN A 232 27.55 -0.83 -32.89
C GLN A 232 28.25 -2.14 -32.48
N GLY A 233 27.61 -2.94 -31.62
CA GLY A 233 28.07 -4.30 -31.31
C GLY A 233 29.19 -4.39 -30.27
N ALA A 234 29.44 -3.36 -29.45
CA ALA A 234 30.53 -3.35 -28.50
C ALA A 234 30.35 -4.32 -27.31
N VAL A 235 29.09 -4.66 -26.94
CA VAL A 235 28.81 -5.42 -25.71
C VAL A 235 29.12 -6.91 -25.86
N ARG A 236 28.83 -7.50 -27.03
CA ARG A 236 29.03 -8.93 -27.28
C ARG A 236 30.49 -9.39 -27.13
N PRO A 237 31.48 -8.77 -27.78
CA PRO A 237 32.90 -9.13 -27.61
C PRO A 237 33.38 -8.94 -26.17
N LEU A 238 32.87 -7.94 -25.45
CA LEU A 238 33.21 -7.74 -24.04
C LEU A 238 32.70 -8.91 -23.18
N ALA A 239 31.47 -9.42 -23.49
CA ALA A 239 30.89 -10.57 -22.79
C ALA A 239 31.65 -11.88 -23.12
N GLU A 240 32.02 -12.11 -24.38
CA GLU A 240 32.81 -13.26 -24.83
C GLU A 240 34.20 -13.27 -24.16
N LEU A 241 34.86 -12.11 -24.10
CA LEU A 241 36.12 -11.94 -23.39
C LEU A 241 35.96 -12.17 -21.87
N LEU A 242 34.84 -11.75 -21.26
CA LEU A 242 34.60 -12.00 -19.84
C LEU A 242 34.47 -13.49 -19.54
N ALA A 243 33.91 -14.27 -20.45
CA ALA A 243 33.80 -15.73 -20.32
C ALA A 243 35.14 -16.47 -20.42
N THR A 244 36.12 -15.89 -21.14
CA THR A 244 37.41 -16.52 -21.43
C THR A 244 38.63 -15.87 -20.76
N ALA A 245 38.45 -14.72 -20.09
CA ALA A 245 39.54 -13.91 -19.56
C ALA A 245 40.37 -14.59 -18.47
N PRO A 246 41.64 -14.90 -18.70
CA PRO A 246 42.51 -15.54 -17.71
C PRO A 246 43.14 -14.55 -16.73
N ASP A 247 43.17 -13.25 -17.09
CA ASP A 247 43.86 -12.19 -16.34
C ASP A 247 42.88 -11.44 -15.40
N PRO A 248 43.14 -11.42 -14.09
CA PRO A 248 42.32 -10.70 -13.11
C PRO A 248 42.24 -9.19 -13.36
N ALA A 249 43.26 -8.58 -13.98
CA ALA A 249 43.24 -7.16 -14.30
C ALA A 249 42.33 -6.89 -15.49
N LEU A 250 42.36 -7.74 -16.51
CA LEU A 250 41.42 -7.67 -17.65
C LEU A 250 39.97 -7.93 -17.18
N THR A 251 39.73 -8.97 -16.36
CA THR A 251 38.43 -9.24 -15.76
C THR A 251 37.88 -8.01 -15.02
N SER A 252 38.69 -7.33 -14.20
CA SER A 252 38.31 -6.12 -13.50
C SER A 252 38.00 -4.96 -14.45
N ALA A 253 38.70 -4.85 -15.56
CA ALA A 253 38.42 -3.82 -16.58
C ALA A 253 37.10 -4.10 -17.33
N LEU A 254 36.87 -5.35 -17.74
CA LEU A 254 35.67 -5.82 -18.42
C LEU A 254 34.41 -5.58 -17.57
N VAL A 255 34.43 -6.00 -16.29
CA VAL A 255 33.30 -5.82 -15.38
C VAL A 255 32.99 -4.34 -15.21
N ARG A 256 34.00 -3.46 -15.10
CA ARG A 256 33.76 -2.00 -14.99
C ARG A 256 33.18 -1.42 -16.28
N ALA A 257 33.62 -1.90 -17.44
CA ALA A 257 33.07 -1.44 -18.73
C ALA A 257 31.61 -1.89 -18.92
N LEU A 258 31.32 -3.16 -18.62
CA LEU A 258 29.97 -3.71 -18.68
C LEU A 258 29.03 -3.04 -17.67
N LEU A 259 29.54 -2.64 -16.49
CA LEU A 259 28.75 -1.88 -15.52
C LEU A 259 28.30 -0.54 -16.10
N GLU A 260 29.19 0.21 -16.72
CA GLU A 260 28.82 1.50 -17.34
C GLU A 260 27.85 1.29 -18.51
N LEU A 261 28.07 0.28 -19.37
CA LEU A 261 27.23 -0.03 -20.51
C LEU A 261 25.84 -0.54 -20.10
N SER A 262 25.74 -1.21 -18.94
CA SER A 262 24.46 -1.72 -18.41
C SER A 262 23.62 -0.66 -17.70
N ARG A 263 24.14 0.54 -17.44
CA ARG A 263 23.35 1.63 -16.83
C ARG A 263 22.25 2.08 -17.78
N GLY A 264 21.00 1.96 -17.38
CA GLY A 264 19.86 2.18 -18.27
C GLY A 264 19.83 1.17 -19.43
N CYS A 265 20.05 -0.10 -19.10
CA CYS A 265 20.25 -1.21 -20.03
C CYS A 265 19.24 -1.18 -21.19
N SER A 266 19.77 -0.97 -22.42
CA SER A 266 18.96 -1.08 -23.64
C SER A 266 18.75 -2.55 -24.03
N ARG A 267 17.74 -2.82 -24.86
CA ARG A 267 17.47 -4.14 -25.42
C ARG A 267 18.70 -4.71 -26.11
N ALA A 268 19.35 -3.92 -26.95
CA ALA A 268 20.57 -4.33 -27.67
C ALA A 268 21.71 -4.72 -26.72
N CYS A 269 21.90 -3.97 -25.62
CA CYS A 269 22.90 -4.30 -24.61
C CYS A 269 22.62 -5.66 -23.95
N ALA A 270 21.38 -5.90 -23.55
CA ALA A 270 20.97 -7.12 -22.89
C ALA A 270 21.07 -8.36 -23.81
N GLU A 271 20.61 -8.22 -25.07
CA GLU A 271 20.72 -9.28 -26.08
C GLU A 271 22.17 -9.67 -26.33
N GLN A 272 23.05 -8.72 -26.59
CA GLN A 272 24.45 -8.97 -26.87
C GLN A 272 25.18 -9.60 -25.70
N LEU A 273 24.90 -9.17 -24.47
CA LEU A 273 25.49 -9.73 -23.27
C LEU A 273 25.04 -11.19 -23.06
N SER A 274 23.79 -11.49 -23.32
CA SER A 274 23.22 -12.85 -23.24
C SER A 274 23.80 -13.74 -24.35
N LEU A 275 23.83 -13.28 -25.59
CA LEU A 275 24.37 -14.01 -26.75
C LEU A 275 25.87 -14.23 -26.64
N GLY A 276 26.62 -13.31 -26.04
CA GLY A 276 28.06 -13.45 -25.78
C GLY A 276 28.37 -14.34 -24.57
N GLY A 277 27.38 -15.03 -23.98
CA GLY A 277 27.57 -15.94 -22.85
C GLY A 277 27.99 -15.27 -21.54
N GLY A 278 27.79 -13.96 -21.38
CA GLY A 278 28.26 -13.19 -20.23
C GLY A 278 27.48 -13.43 -18.93
N LEU A 279 26.26 -14.03 -18.97
CA LEU A 279 25.41 -14.22 -17.79
C LEU A 279 26.05 -15.16 -16.74
N GLY A 280 26.53 -16.33 -17.15
CA GLY A 280 27.15 -17.31 -16.26
C GLY A 280 28.36 -16.73 -15.53
N PRO A 281 29.35 -16.19 -16.25
CA PRO A 281 30.51 -15.51 -15.63
C PRO A 281 30.15 -14.42 -14.65
N LEU A 282 29.13 -13.58 -14.95
CA LEU A 282 28.66 -12.53 -14.05
C LEU A 282 28.05 -13.11 -12.77
N VAL A 283 27.27 -14.18 -12.85
CA VAL A 283 26.73 -14.90 -11.68
C VAL A 283 27.87 -15.46 -10.84
N SER A 284 28.89 -16.06 -11.44
CA SER A 284 30.08 -16.56 -10.73
C SER A 284 30.88 -15.43 -10.06
N LEU A 285 31.04 -14.29 -10.74
CA LEU A 285 31.71 -13.11 -10.21
C LEU A 285 30.95 -12.40 -9.07
N ALA A 286 29.68 -12.67 -8.92
CA ALA A 286 28.91 -12.19 -7.77
C ALA A 286 29.36 -12.81 -6.44
N SER A 287 30.16 -13.88 -6.47
CA SER A 287 30.81 -14.48 -5.29
C SER A 287 32.29 -14.15 -5.21
N HIS A 288 32.82 -13.25 -6.05
CA HIS A 288 34.25 -12.95 -6.13
C HIS A 288 34.80 -12.34 -4.82
N PRO A 289 36.02 -12.70 -4.35
CA PRO A 289 36.57 -12.21 -3.10
C PRO A 289 36.81 -10.69 -3.08
N LYS A 290 37.16 -10.09 -4.23
CA LYS A 290 37.31 -8.63 -4.33
C LYS A 290 35.93 -7.97 -4.35
N ARG A 291 35.62 -7.19 -3.31
CA ARG A 291 34.33 -6.48 -3.13
C ARG A 291 33.92 -5.67 -4.36
N ALA A 292 34.83 -4.91 -4.96
CA ALA A 292 34.51 -4.05 -6.10
C ALA A 292 34.05 -4.84 -7.34
N ILE A 293 34.58 -6.04 -7.59
CA ILE A 293 34.18 -6.91 -8.70
C ILE A 293 32.81 -7.53 -8.39
N ARG A 294 32.64 -8.04 -7.16
CA ARG A 294 31.38 -8.61 -6.69
C ARG A 294 30.22 -7.62 -6.80
N GLU A 295 30.38 -6.43 -6.25
CA GLU A 295 29.35 -5.39 -6.29
C GLU A 295 29.02 -4.95 -7.73
N ALA A 296 30.03 -4.82 -8.58
CA ALA A 296 29.81 -4.45 -9.98
C ALA A 296 29.06 -5.55 -10.74
N ALA A 297 29.43 -6.83 -10.55
CA ALA A 297 28.70 -7.95 -11.15
C ALA A 297 27.25 -8.01 -10.73
N ILE A 298 26.95 -7.84 -9.44
CA ILE A 298 25.60 -7.82 -8.90
C ILE A 298 24.78 -6.65 -9.49
N LEU A 299 25.37 -5.46 -9.61
CA LEU A 299 24.71 -4.32 -10.21
C LEU A 299 24.43 -4.51 -11.71
N ILE A 300 25.35 -5.15 -12.45
CA ILE A 300 25.11 -5.51 -13.86
C ILE A 300 23.91 -6.46 -13.95
N LEU A 301 23.87 -7.52 -13.15
CA LEU A 301 22.76 -8.47 -13.11
C LEU A 301 21.44 -7.75 -12.78
N ALA A 302 21.45 -6.84 -11.80
CA ALA A 302 20.27 -6.05 -11.45
C ALA A 302 19.81 -5.12 -12.59
N ASN A 303 20.75 -4.50 -13.31
CA ASN A 303 20.43 -3.66 -14.47
C ASN A 303 19.82 -4.47 -15.63
N LEU A 304 20.31 -5.69 -15.86
CA LEU A 304 19.79 -6.59 -16.91
C LEU A 304 18.35 -7.01 -16.68
N CYS A 305 17.90 -7.09 -15.42
CA CYS A 305 16.50 -7.41 -15.09
C CYS A 305 15.49 -6.42 -15.69
N ALA A 306 15.92 -5.23 -16.11
CA ALA A 306 15.05 -4.27 -16.79
C ALA A 306 14.51 -4.84 -18.12
N GLN A 307 15.26 -5.72 -18.79
CA GLN A 307 14.91 -6.28 -20.08
C GLN A 307 14.28 -7.67 -19.97
N GLY A 308 13.01 -7.79 -20.42
CA GLY A 308 12.21 -9.02 -20.31
C GLY A 308 12.85 -10.23 -20.96
N LEU A 309 13.43 -10.02 -22.13
CA LEU A 309 14.02 -11.09 -22.94
C LEU A 309 15.17 -11.87 -22.25
N VAL A 310 15.91 -11.23 -21.33
CA VAL A 310 17.04 -11.90 -20.64
C VAL A 310 16.67 -12.45 -19.26
N ARG A 311 15.50 -12.11 -18.70
CA ARG A 311 15.08 -12.57 -17.36
C ARG A 311 15.02 -14.10 -17.23
N PRO A 312 14.46 -14.86 -18.23
CA PRO A 312 14.48 -16.33 -18.15
C PRO A 312 15.90 -16.91 -18.15
N ALA A 313 16.76 -16.42 -19.05
CA ALA A 313 18.16 -16.85 -19.12
C ALA A 313 18.94 -16.51 -17.86
N LEU A 314 18.71 -15.34 -17.28
CA LEU A 314 19.27 -14.92 -16.01
C LEU A 314 18.85 -15.83 -14.85
N GLY A 315 17.58 -16.21 -14.80
CA GLY A 315 17.06 -17.18 -13.84
C GLY A 315 17.77 -18.53 -13.99
N ASN A 316 17.86 -19.03 -15.21
CA ASN A 316 18.53 -20.30 -15.49
C ASN A 316 20.02 -20.30 -15.13
N ALA A 317 20.68 -19.17 -15.23
CA ALA A 317 22.08 -19.01 -14.81
C ALA A 317 22.27 -18.89 -13.27
N GLY A 318 21.21 -18.89 -12.46
CA GLY A 318 21.32 -18.74 -11.00
C GLY A 318 21.28 -17.29 -10.50
N GLY A 319 20.86 -16.36 -11.36
CA GLY A 319 20.82 -14.93 -11.02
C GLY A 319 19.78 -14.58 -9.96
N VAL A 320 18.69 -15.34 -9.85
CA VAL A 320 17.66 -15.16 -8.83
C VAL A 320 18.25 -15.36 -7.44
N GLU A 321 18.92 -16.47 -7.23
CA GLU A 321 19.51 -16.88 -5.95
C GLU A 321 20.60 -15.89 -5.50
N VAL A 322 21.41 -15.42 -6.44
CA VAL A 322 22.46 -14.42 -6.19
C VAL A 322 21.86 -13.08 -5.75
N LEU A 323 20.87 -12.57 -6.47
CA LEU A 323 20.24 -11.28 -6.16
C LEU A 323 19.49 -11.32 -4.84
N LEU A 324 18.79 -12.42 -4.54
CA LEU A 324 18.12 -12.63 -3.25
C LEU A 324 19.13 -12.73 -2.10
N GLY A 325 20.21 -13.50 -2.29
CA GLY A 325 21.28 -13.65 -1.29
C GLY A 325 21.93 -12.32 -0.95
N GLU A 326 22.22 -11.49 -1.95
CA GLU A 326 22.79 -10.16 -1.74
C GLU A 326 21.79 -9.20 -1.07
N LEU A 327 20.52 -9.23 -1.44
CA LEU A 327 19.50 -8.41 -0.79
C LEU A 327 19.33 -8.79 0.68
N ARG A 328 19.31 -10.09 1.02
CA ARG A 328 19.30 -10.55 2.42
C ARG A 328 20.54 -10.07 3.19
N ARG A 329 21.71 -10.17 2.58
CA ARG A 329 22.96 -9.72 3.20
C ARG A 329 22.94 -8.22 3.52
N ARG A 330 22.37 -7.40 2.62
CA ARG A 330 22.26 -5.94 2.84
C ARG A 330 21.19 -5.54 3.86
N ARG A 331 20.21 -6.39 4.10
CA ARG A 331 19.18 -6.21 5.13
C ARG A 331 19.57 -6.76 6.51
N GLY A 332 20.73 -7.43 6.65
CA GLY A 332 21.21 -7.95 7.93
C GLY A 332 21.58 -6.85 8.93
N PRO A 333 21.95 -7.20 10.17
CA PRO A 333 22.19 -6.27 11.28
C PRO A 333 23.28 -5.22 11.04
N SER A 334 24.11 -5.40 10.03
CA SER A 334 25.07 -4.39 9.54
C SER A 334 24.51 -3.55 8.40
N GLY A 335 23.19 -3.33 8.36
CA GLY A 335 22.44 -2.83 7.25
C GLY A 335 22.99 -1.59 6.56
N THR A 336 23.08 -1.65 5.23
CA THR A 336 23.43 -0.52 4.38
C THR A 336 22.22 0.37 4.15
N SER A 337 22.46 1.63 3.80
CA SER A 337 21.40 2.60 3.52
C SER A 337 20.36 2.09 2.50
N SER A 338 19.12 2.53 2.63
CA SER A 338 18.00 2.23 1.73
C SER A 338 18.37 2.42 0.25
N ALA A 339 19.08 3.50 -0.09
CA ALA A 339 19.51 3.79 -1.45
C ALA A 339 20.38 2.67 -2.07
N SER A 340 21.17 1.95 -1.28
CA SER A 340 22.01 0.86 -1.80
C SER A 340 21.21 -0.43 -2.09
N GLN A 341 20.02 -0.57 -1.54
CA GLN A 341 19.14 -1.72 -1.71
C GLN A 341 18.20 -1.57 -2.91
N GLN A 342 17.91 -0.32 -3.32
CA GLN A 342 16.93 0.02 -4.36
C GLN A 342 17.13 -0.74 -5.68
N PRO A 343 18.34 -0.85 -6.27
CA PRO A 343 18.53 -1.60 -7.52
C PRO A 343 18.19 -3.09 -7.38
N LEU A 344 18.46 -3.68 -6.21
CA LEU A 344 18.21 -5.10 -5.94
C LEU A 344 16.71 -5.36 -5.74
N VAL A 345 16.02 -4.54 -4.96
CA VAL A 345 14.57 -4.64 -4.79
C VAL A 345 13.86 -4.52 -6.14
N ARG A 346 14.27 -3.53 -6.95
CA ARG A 346 13.76 -3.38 -8.31
C ARG A 346 13.98 -4.63 -9.15
N ALA A 347 15.19 -5.19 -9.12
CA ALA A 347 15.55 -6.39 -9.90
C ALA A 347 14.71 -7.59 -9.47
N VAL A 348 14.59 -7.86 -8.17
CA VAL A 348 13.78 -8.97 -7.64
C VAL A 348 12.32 -8.84 -8.04
N CYS A 349 11.73 -7.64 -7.92
CA CYS A 349 10.36 -7.39 -8.37
C CYS A 349 10.16 -7.62 -9.87
N LEU A 350 11.16 -7.26 -10.71
CA LEU A 350 11.10 -7.50 -12.14
C LEU A 350 11.23 -8.98 -12.50
N LEU A 351 12.02 -9.75 -11.74
CA LEU A 351 12.14 -11.19 -11.95
C LEU A 351 10.84 -11.94 -11.66
N CYS A 352 9.97 -11.41 -10.79
CA CYS A 352 8.64 -11.99 -10.52
C CYS A 352 7.72 -12.01 -11.76
N ARG A 353 8.05 -11.27 -12.81
CA ARG A 353 7.25 -11.27 -14.06
C ARG A 353 7.33 -12.58 -14.82
N GLU A 354 8.45 -13.31 -14.70
CA GLU A 354 8.68 -14.55 -15.46
C GLU A 354 8.32 -15.79 -14.62
N ALA A 355 7.56 -16.72 -15.20
CA ALA A 355 7.08 -17.90 -14.48
C ALA A 355 8.23 -18.75 -13.90
N ILE A 356 9.30 -18.98 -14.69
CA ILE A 356 10.46 -19.73 -14.25
C ILE A 356 11.16 -19.08 -13.06
N ASN A 357 11.25 -17.75 -13.07
CA ASN A 357 11.88 -17.00 -11.99
C ASN A 357 11.00 -16.98 -10.74
N ARG A 358 9.67 -16.95 -10.87
CA ARG A 358 8.75 -17.07 -9.74
C ARG A 358 8.93 -18.38 -8.99
N ALA A 359 9.04 -19.50 -9.72
CA ALA A 359 9.29 -20.80 -9.09
C ALA A 359 10.61 -20.79 -8.29
N ARG A 360 11.69 -20.35 -8.91
CA ARG A 360 13.01 -20.23 -8.23
C ARG A 360 12.97 -19.29 -7.04
N LEU A 361 12.30 -18.15 -7.18
CA LEU A 361 12.17 -17.14 -6.12
C LEU A 361 11.37 -17.68 -4.93
N ARG A 362 10.29 -18.44 -5.17
CA ARG A 362 9.53 -19.13 -4.14
C ARG A 362 10.39 -20.16 -3.41
N ASP A 363 11.14 -20.97 -4.16
CA ASP A 363 11.95 -22.06 -3.62
C ASP A 363 13.20 -21.54 -2.87
N ALA A 364 13.74 -20.40 -3.30
CA ALA A 364 14.85 -19.71 -2.63
C ALA A 364 14.43 -18.80 -1.46
N GLY A 365 13.18 -18.85 -1.00
CA GLY A 365 12.69 -18.02 0.11
C GLY A 365 12.57 -16.53 -0.23
N GLY A 366 12.27 -16.22 -1.47
CA GLY A 366 12.08 -14.83 -1.92
C GLY A 366 10.75 -14.23 -1.46
N LEU A 367 9.72 -15.06 -1.24
CA LEU A 367 8.42 -14.59 -0.73
C LEU A 367 8.55 -14.03 0.68
N GLU A 368 9.29 -14.71 1.54
CA GLU A 368 9.59 -14.27 2.91
C GLU A 368 10.35 -12.94 2.91
N LEU A 369 11.28 -12.78 1.96
CA LEU A 369 12.03 -11.54 1.80
C LEU A 369 11.13 -10.38 1.34
N LEU A 370 10.26 -10.61 0.35
CA LEU A 370 9.30 -9.60 -0.13
C LEU A 370 8.29 -9.23 0.96
N MET A 371 7.81 -10.20 1.74
CA MET A 371 6.96 -9.94 2.91
C MET A 371 7.67 -9.13 3.98
N GLY A 372 8.93 -9.44 4.27
CA GLY A 372 9.74 -8.64 5.20
C GLY A 372 9.94 -7.19 4.73
N LEU A 373 9.95 -6.93 3.41
CA LEU A 373 9.96 -5.57 2.87
C LEU A 373 8.63 -4.85 3.12
N LEU A 374 7.49 -5.54 3.00
CA LEU A 374 6.17 -4.96 3.26
C LEU A 374 5.89 -4.72 4.75
N GLN A 375 6.58 -5.45 5.63
CA GLN A 375 6.45 -5.30 7.09
C GLN A 375 7.39 -4.22 7.65
N ASP A 376 8.35 -3.76 6.86
CA ASP A 376 9.35 -2.78 7.27
C ASP A 376 8.86 -1.35 6.94
N PRO A 377 8.56 -0.51 7.96
CA PRO A 377 8.15 0.88 7.71
C PRO A 377 9.19 1.70 6.96
N GLY A 378 10.49 1.43 7.17
CA GLY A 378 11.59 2.09 6.46
C GLY A 378 11.67 1.75 4.96
N ALA A 379 10.87 0.77 4.51
CA ALA A 379 10.79 0.34 3.11
C ALA A 379 9.48 0.80 2.43
N SER A 380 8.72 1.71 3.02
CA SER A 380 7.39 2.17 2.55
C SER A 380 7.38 2.60 1.08
N ALA A 381 8.41 3.30 0.63
CA ALA A 381 8.58 3.72 -0.77
C ALA A 381 8.59 2.56 -1.78
N TRP A 382 8.83 1.32 -1.34
CA TRP A 382 8.87 0.14 -2.21
C TRP A 382 7.61 -0.73 -2.11
N HIS A 383 6.74 -0.48 -1.12
CA HIS A 383 5.52 -1.27 -0.91
C HIS A 383 4.67 -1.40 -2.17
N PRO A 384 4.35 -0.32 -2.93
CA PRO A 384 3.54 -0.45 -4.14
C PRO A 384 4.19 -1.37 -5.19
N ARG A 385 5.51 -1.28 -5.33
CA ARG A 385 6.25 -2.13 -6.27
C ARG A 385 6.28 -3.59 -5.86
N VAL A 386 6.46 -3.86 -4.57
CA VAL A 386 6.46 -5.22 -4.04
C VAL A 386 5.07 -5.84 -4.20
N VAL A 387 4.00 -5.12 -3.86
CA VAL A 387 2.63 -5.60 -4.04
C VAL A 387 2.33 -5.88 -5.52
N ALA A 388 2.75 -4.99 -6.42
CA ALA A 388 2.63 -5.22 -7.87
C ALA A 388 3.40 -6.47 -8.34
N ALA A 389 4.58 -6.75 -7.77
CA ALA A 389 5.34 -7.97 -8.09
C ALA A 389 4.64 -9.24 -7.58
N LEU A 390 3.99 -9.18 -6.41
CA LEU A 390 3.23 -10.30 -5.84
C LEU A 390 2.01 -10.69 -6.68
N VAL A 391 1.45 -9.76 -7.48
CA VAL A 391 0.39 -10.07 -8.45
C VAL A 391 0.82 -11.17 -9.43
N GLY A 392 2.10 -11.28 -9.75
CA GLY A 392 2.62 -12.38 -10.58
C GLY A 392 2.34 -13.78 -10.03
N PHE A 393 2.07 -13.92 -8.74
CA PHE A 393 1.80 -15.21 -8.08
C PHE A 393 0.30 -15.56 -7.96
N LEU A 394 -0.61 -14.79 -8.58
CA LEU A 394 -2.07 -14.99 -8.47
C LEU A 394 -2.55 -16.41 -8.76
N TYR A 395 -1.86 -17.13 -9.63
CA TYR A 395 -2.23 -18.50 -10.03
C TYR A 395 -1.32 -19.58 -9.43
N ASP A 396 -0.32 -19.21 -8.62
CA ASP A 396 0.51 -20.13 -7.85
C ASP A 396 -0.12 -20.35 -6.46
N THR A 397 -0.90 -21.44 -6.33
CA THR A 397 -1.59 -21.77 -5.07
C THR A 397 -0.64 -22.00 -3.90
N GLY A 398 0.56 -22.57 -4.16
CA GLY A 398 1.58 -22.77 -3.14
C GLY A 398 2.18 -21.45 -2.64
N ALA A 399 2.42 -20.51 -3.55
CA ALA A 399 2.89 -19.17 -3.19
C ALA A 399 1.81 -18.40 -2.42
N LEU A 400 0.55 -18.46 -2.87
CA LEU A 400 -0.56 -17.79 -2.18
C LEU A 400 -0.75 -18.32 -0.76
N GLY A 401 -0.67 -19.64 -0.56
CA GLY A 401 -0.75 -20.25 0.77
C GLY A 401 0.38 -19.74 1.70
N LYS A 402 1.63 -19.68 1.20
CA LYS A 402 2.77 -19.12 1.94
C LYS A 402 2.56 -17.64 2.26
N LEU A 403 2.13 -16.84 1.30
CA LEU A 403 1.88 -15.41 1.48
C LEU A 403 0.77 -15.15 2.50
N GLN A 404 -0.28 -15.97 2.51
CA GLN A 404 -1.33 -15.93 3.52
C GLN A 404 -0.78 -16.24 4.92
N ALA A 405 0.01 -17.30 5.04
CA ALA A 405 0.64 -17.68 6.31
C ALA A 405 1.60 -16.61 6.83
N LEU A 406 2.26 -15.88 5.95
CA LEU A 406 3.15 -14.76 6.28
C LEU A 406 2.39 -13.45 6.60
N GLY A 407 1.06 -13.43 6.53
CA GLY A 407 0.24 -12.29 6.91
C GLY A 407 0.06 -11.22 5.81
N LEU A 408 0.08 -11.60 4.54
CA LEU A 408 -0.10 -10.66 3.44
C LEU A 408 -1.46 -9.94 3.48
N VAL A 409 -2.55 -10.67 3.80
CA VAL A 409 -3.91 -10.11 3.74
C VAL A 409 -4.13 -8.91 4.67
N PRO A 410 -3.77 -8.97 5.98
CA PRO A 410 -3.91 -7.80 6.85
C PRO A 410 -3.01 -6.63 6.44
N LEU A 411 -1.84 -6.88 5.82
CA LEU A 411 -1.00 -5.81 5.30
C LEU A 411 -1.65 -5.10 4.10
N LEU A 412 -2.22 -5.87 3.16
CA LEU A 412 -2.95 -5.30 2.02
C LEU A 412 -4.18 -4.51 2.47
N ALA A 413 -4.92 -5.01 3.46
CA ALA A 413 -6.07 -4.32 4.02
C ALA A 413 -5.69 -2.98 4.65
N ARG A 414 -4.59 -2.94 5.41
CA ARG A 414 -4.04 -1.70 6.00
C ARG A 414 -3.59 -0.71 4.93
N GLN A 415 -2.92 -1.18 3.89
CA GLN A 415 -2.47 -0.33 2.79
C GLN A 415 -3.63 0.35 2.05
N LEU A 416 -4.80 -0.31 1.97
CA LEU A 416 -6.01 0.29 1.39
C LEU A 416 -6.56 1.45 2.22
N CYS A 417 -6.29 1.52 3.52
CA CYS A 417 -6.76 2.58 4.41
C CYS A 417 -5.97 3.90 4.29
N GLY A 418 -4.87 3.94 3.53
CA GLY A 418 -4.06 5.16 3.40
C GLY A 418 -3.20 5.48 4.63
N GLU A 419 -2.99 4.54 5.55
CA GLU A 419 -2.02 4.64 6.66
C GLU A 419 -0.55 4.53 6.20
N ALA A 420 -0.25 4.80 4.93
CA ALA A 420 1.08 5.19 4.50
C ALA A 420 1.24 6.64 4.95
N GLY A 421 2.07 6.87 5.98
CA GLY A 421 2.24 8.16 6.64
C GLY A 421 2.28 9.31 5.65
N GLU A 422 1.59 10.37 6.01
CA GLU A 422 1.81 11.72 5.50
C GLU A 422 3.22 12.17 5.97
N GLU A 423 4.25 11.52 5.46
CA GLU A 423 5.60 12.07 5.46
C GLU A 423 5.71 12.90 4.19
N GLU A 424 5.82 14.20 4.40
CA GLU A 424 6.11 15.25 3.45
C GLU A 424 7.03 14.73 2.34
N GLU A 425 6.58 14.87 1.09
CA GLU A 425 7.40 14.76 -0.11
C GLU A 425 8.47 15.86 -0.10
N GLU A 426 9.46 15.75 0.79
CA GLU A 426 10.72 16.41 0.58
C GLU A 426 11.51 15.63 -0.49
N GLY A 427 11.41 16.11 -1.75
CA GLY A 427 12.52 16.15 -2.70
C GLY A 427 13.35 14.89 -2.95
N ILE A 428 12.78 13.69 -2.81
CA ILE A 428 13.28 12.55 -3.59
C ILE A 428 12.67 12.75 -4.97
N GLU A 429 13.45 13.29 -5.92
CA GLU A 429 13.14 13.20 -7.33
C GLU A 429 12.48 11.85 -7.51
N ALA A 430 11.21 11.84 -7.88
CA ALA A 430 10.49 10.65 -8.30
C ALA A 430 11.35 10.08 -9.43
N ALA A 431 12.32 9.23 -9.03
CA ALA A 431 13.19 8.56 -9.97
C ALA A 431 12.22 7.79 -10.82
N SER A 432 11.92 8.40 -11.94
CA SER A 432 11.08 7.98 -13.02
C SER A 432 11.03 6.45 -13.00
N TRP A 433 9.87 5.91 -12.66
CA TRP A 433 9.57 4.47 -12.64
C TRP A 433 9.57 3.90 -14.06
N ASP A 434 10.34 4.56 -14.96
CA ASP A 434 10.39 4.32 -16.36
C ASP A 434 10.90 2.93 -16.67
N PHE A 435 10.00 2.16 -17.17
CA PHE A 435 10.34 1.14 -18.14
C PHE A 435 10.89 1.87 -19.37
N PRO A 436 12.10 1.54 -19.86
CA PRO A 436 12.69 2.24 -21.00
C PRO A 436 12.00 1.95 -22.35
N GLU A 437 10.80 1.41 -22.35
CA GLU A 437 10.04 1.15 -23.56
C GLU A 437 8.93 2.22 -23.70
N GLU A 438 9.14 3.11 -24.67
CA GLU A 438 8.17 4.05 -25.26
C GLU A 438 7.69 5.21 -24.38
N ARG A 439 8.54 6.19 -24.19
CA ARG A 439 8.08 7.55 -23.87
C ARG A 439 7.71 8.29 -25.13
N THR A 440 6.43 8.49 -25.35
CA THR A 440 5.94 9.65 -26.09
C THR A 440 5.92 10.83 -25.12
N PRO A 441 6.46 12.01 -25.52
CA PRO A 441 6.49 13.18 -24.63
C PRO A 441 5.05 13.63 -24.34
N GLY A 442 4.63 13.58 -23.08
CA GLY A 442 3.34 14.13 -22.63
C GLY A 442 2.51 13.28 -21.67
N GLN A 443 2.96 12.12 -21.18
CA GLN A 443 2.17 11.30 -20.25
C GLN A 443 2.76 11.32 -18.83
N THR A 444 1.98 11.90 -17.92
CA THR A 444 2.14 11.90 -16.46
C THR A 444 1.97 10.51 -15.83
N GLU A 445 2.43 10.32 -14.63
CA GLU A 445 2.63 9.19 -13.71
C GLU A 445 1.67 7.96 -13.70
N ALA A 446 0.59 7.95 -14.47
CA ALA A 446 -0.28 6.78 -14.68
C ALA A 446 0.42 5.58 -15.38
N GLY A 447 1.68 5.74 -15.81
CA GLY A 447 2.40 4.77 -16.62
C GLY A 447 2.73 3.44 -15.95
N SER A 448 2.96 3.40 -14.63
CA SER A 448 3.40 2.18 -13.94
C SER A 448 2.29 1.11 -13.88
N PHE A 449 1.05 1.51 -13.60
CA PHE A 449 -0.08 0.58 -13.51
C PHE A 449 -0.62 0.19 -14.89
N ARG A 450 -0.52 1.09 -15.87
CA ARG A 450 -0.81 0.76 -17.27
C ARG A 450 0.14 -0.31 -17.79
N SER A 451 1.41 -0.22 -17.45
CA SER A 451 2.42 -1.24 -17.77
C SER A 451 2.12 -2.58 -17.09
N LEU A 452 1.66 -2.59 -15.83
CA LEU A 452 1.24 -3.82 -15.14
C LEU A 452 0.05 -4.47 -15.85
N ARG A 453 -0.96 -3.69 -16.25
CA ARG A 453 -2.13 -4.17 -16.98
C ARG A 453 -1.74 -4.78 -18.33
N LEU A 454 -0.92 -4.07 -19.11
CA LEU A 454 -0.42 -4.56 -20.38
C LEU A 454 0.41 -5.83 -20.21
N TRP A 455 1.22 -5.91 -19.15
CA TRP A 455 1.96 -7.11 -18.82
C TRP A 455 1.02 -8.28 -18.44
N LEU A 456 -0.02 -8.07 -17.65
CA LEU A 456 -1.01 -9.09 -17.31
C LEU A 456 -1.73 -9.62 -18.58
N ILE A 457 -1.99 -8.75 -19.55
CA ILE A 457 -2.57 -9.13 -20.85
C ILE A 457 -1.56 -9.92 -21.68
N SER A 458 -0.30 -9.48 -21.78
CA SER A 458 0.74 -10.13 -22.58
C SER A 458 1.12 -11.50 -22.05
N GLU A 459 1.00 -11.72 -20.73
CA GLU A 459 1.28 -13.01 -20.07
C GLU A 459 0.06 -13.95 -20.03
N GLY A 460 -1.06 -13.54 -20.64
CA GLY A 460 -2.30 -14.34 -20.67
C GLY A 460 -3.07 -14.41 -19.35
N TYR A 461 -2.71 -13.58 -18.38
CA TYR A 461 -3.46 -13.47 -17.10
C TYR A 461 -4.77 -12.67 -17.27
N ALA A 462 -4.93 -11.97 -18.40
CA ALA A 462 -6.14 -11.29 -18.79
C ALA A 462 -6.28 -11.37 -20.32
N ALA A 463 -7.44 -11.78 -20.82
CA ALA A 463 -7.63 -12.04 -22.24
C ALA A 463 -7.80 -10.77 -23.09
N GLY A 464 -7.85 -9.58 -22.51
CA GLY A 464 -7.93 -8.31 -23.24
C GLY A 464 -8.24 -7.10 -22.35
N PRO A 465 -8.39 -5.93 -22.93
CA PRO A 465 -8.71 -4.71 -22.18
C PRO A 465 -9.99 -4.78 -21.36
N GLY A 466 -10.91 -5.71 -21.68
CA GLY A 466 -12.17 -5.95 -20.98
C GLY A 466 -12.12 -6.97 -19.85
N ASP A 467 -11.12 -7.85 -19.80
CA ASP A 467 -11.11 -8.99 -18.86
C ASP A 467 -10.71 -8.64 -17.44
N ILE A 468 -10.13 -7.47 -17.23
CA ILE A 468 -9.93 -6.89 -15.90
C ILE A 468 -11.15 -6.01 -15.54
N SER A 469 -12.20 -6.09 -16.35
CA SER A 469 -13.47 -5.38 -16.19
C SER A 469 -14.30 -5.97 -15.04
N PRO A 470 -15.19 -5.16 -14.41
CA PRO A 470 -16.09 -5.56 -13.36
C PRO A 470 -16.98 -6.79 -13.64
N ASP A 471 -17.16 -7.17 -14.91
CA ASP A 471 -18.11 -8.20 -15.34
C ASP A 471 -17.52 -9.62 -15.47
N TRP A 472 -16.26 -9.86 -15.08
CA TRP A 472 -15.71 -11.21 -15.10
C TRP A 472 -16.37 -12.05 -13.99
N SER A 473 -17.33 -12.89 -14.42
CA SER A 473 -17.99 -13.92 -13.60
C SER A 473 -17.41 -15.29 -13.99
N PRO A 474 -17.01 -16.14 -13.01
CA PRO A 474 -16.52 -17.49 -13.30
C PRO A 474 -17.55 -18.40 -13.97
N GLU A 475 -18.80 -17.97 -14.11
CA GLU A 475 -19.91 -18.76 -14.65
C GLU A 475 -19.94 -18.82 -16.20
N ARG A 476 -18.99 -18.22 -16.92
CA ARG A 476 -18.84 -18.36 -18.38
C ARG A 476 -17.63 -19.20 -18.78
N CYS A 477 -17.45 -20.36 -18.19
CA CYS A 477 -16.82 -21.47 -18.92
C CYS A 477 -17.88 -22.06 -19.86
N PRO A 478 -17.64 -22.20 -21.14
CA PRO A 478 -18.54 -22.99 -22.03
C PRO A 478 -18.44 -24.44 -21.58
N MET A 479 -19.41 -24.89 -20.81
CA MET A 479 -19.71 -26.32 -20.71
C MET A 479 -20.24 -26.78 -22.03
N PRO A 480 -19.82 -27.95 -22.55
CA PRO A 480 -20.41 -28.52 -23.75
C PRO A 480 -21.92 -28.70 -23.56
N GLU A 481 -22.69 -28.25 -24.54
CA GLU A 481 -24.12 -28.36 -24.55
C GLU A 481 -24.54 -29.82 -24.37
N PRO A 482 -25.41 -30.14 -23.40
CA PRO A 482 -26.07 -31.46 -23.40
C PRO A 482 -27.17 -31.42 -24.44
N SER A 483 -27.10 -32.36 -25.39
CA SER A 483 -28.11 -32.69 -26.37
C SER A 483 -29.53 -32.74 -25.79
N GLU A 484 -30.46 -32.21 -26.55
CA GLU A 484 -31.90 -32.08 -26.32
C GLU A 484 -32.58 -33.33 -25.78
N SER A 485 -33.56 -33.08 -24.93
CA SER A 485 -34.71 -33.86 -24.55
C SER A 485 -34.74 -34.34 -23.10
N VAL A 486 -35.25 -33.51 -22.21
CA VAL A 486 -36.19 -33.94 -21.13
C VAL A 486 -36.98 -32.69 -20.67
N SER A 487 -38.30 -32.80 -20.71
CA SER A 487 -39.30 -31.82 -20.31
C SER A 487 -39.20 -31.44 -18.83
N PRO A 488 -39.45 -30.18 -18.42
CA PRO A 488 -39.30 -29.75 -17.05
C PRO A 488 -40.47 -30.16 -16.18
N THR A 489 -40.18 -30.84 -15.10
CA THR A 489 -41.12 -31.03 -13.96
C THR A 489 -41.20 -29.70 -13.15
N PRO A 490 -42.40 -29.21 -12.77
CA PRO A 490 -42.53 -27.98 -12.02
C PRO A 490 -42.33 -28.28 -10.53
N GLY A 491 -41.33 -27.64 -9.91
CA GLY A 491 -41.21 -27.73 -8.45
C GLY A 491 -39.86 -27.49 -7.79
N GLN A 492 -38.89 -26.82 -8.46
CA GLN A 492 -37.71 -26.33 -7.71
C GLN A 492 -37.54 -24.82 -7.89
N PRO A 493 -37.37 -24.05 -6.80
CA PRO A 493 -37.11 -22.61 -6.91
C PRO A 493 -35.70 -22.41 -7.44
N SER A 494 -35.58 -21.90 -8.67
CA SER A 494 -34.34 -21.38 -9.22
C SER A 494 -33.83 -20.25 -8.33
N MET A 495 -32.61 -20.41 -7.83
CA MET A 495 -31.86 -19.36 -7.14
C MET A 495 -31.58 -18.20 -8.12
N SER A 496 -32.55 -17.33 -8.25
CA SER A 496 -32.38 -16.07 -8.96
C SER A 496 -31.50 -15.14 -8.16
N THR A 497 -30.32 -14.82 -8.69
CA THR A 497 -29.49 -13.69 -8.18
C THR A 497 -30.36 -12.47 -7.94
N PRO A 498 -30.28 -11.83 -6.78
CA PRO A 498 -31.13 -10.70 -6.47
C PRO A 498 -30.99 -9.57 -7.50
N ARG A 499 -32.11 -9.09 -8.00
CA ARG A 499 -32.19 -7.98 -8.97
C ARG A 499 -31.44 -6.72 -8.56
N THR A 500 -31.17 -6.55 -7.28
CA THR A 500 -30.41 -5.43 -6.68
C THR A 500 -28.92 -5.46 -7.03
N LEU A 501 -28.28 -6.62 -7.11
CA LEU A 501 -26.88 -6.73 -7.58
C LEU A 501 -26.73 -6.31 -9.06
N ARG A 502 -27.77 -6.56 -9.88
CA ARG A 502 -27.79 -6.08 -11.26
C ARG A 502 -27.96 -4.56 -11.39
N LYS A 503 -28.60 -3.88 -10.41
CA LYS A 503 -28.74 -2.42 -10.43
C LYS A 503 -27.46 -1.70 -9.99
N LEU A 504 -26.76 -2.23 -8.99
CA LEU A 504 -25.45 -1.70 -8.56
C LEU A 504 -24.32 -2.03 -9.55
N ALA A 505 -24.42 -3.16 -10.26
CA ALA A 505 -23.49 -3.52 -11.32
C ALA A 505 -23.75 -2.82 -12.67
N ARG A 506 -24.86 -2.10 -12.82
CA ARG A 506 -25.10 -1.19 -13.95
C ARG A 506 -24.48 0.19 -13.68
N VAL A 507 -23.17 0.21 -13.49
CA VAL A 507 -22.38 1.38 -13.85
C VAL A 507 -22.43 1.45 -15.37
N PRO A 508 -22.77 2.60 -15.99
CA PRO A 508 -22.75 2.73 -17.45
C PRO A 508 -21.40 2.23 -17.96
N ALA A 509 -21.39 1.48 -19.03
CA ALA A 509 -20.18 1.16 -19.75
C ALA A 509 -19.58 2.49 -20.24
N ALA A 510 -18.89 3.17 -19.35
CA ALA A 510 -18.11 4.33 -19.67
C ALA A 510 -16.89 3.81 -20.43
N THR A 511 -16.80 4.16 -21.66
CA THR A 511 -15.68 4.03 -22.59
C THR A 511 -14.48 4.89 -22.17
N ALA A 512 -14.27 5.13 -20.87
CA ALA A 512 -13.10 5.74 -20.32
C ALA A 512 -12.29 4.64 -19.63
N GLU A 513 -11.08 4.41 -20.09
CA GLU A 513 -10.07 3.59 -19.41
C GLU A 513 -9.97 4.12 -17.97
N GLU A 514 -10.56 3.41 -17.00
CA GLU A 514 -10.38 3.75 -15.59
C GLU A 514 -8.87 3.64 -15.29
N PRO A 515 -8.23 4.73 -14.86
CA PRO A 515 -6.84 4.63 -14.43
C PRO A 515 -6.80 3.63 -13.26
N TRP A 516 -5.97 2.61 -13.36
CA TRP A 516 -5.69 1.72 -12.24
C TRP A 516 -5.04 2.57 -11.14
N GLY A 517 -5.77 2.83 -10.07
CA GLY A 517 -5.24 3.48 -8.88
C GLY A 517 -4.14 2.62 -8.23
N GLN A 518 -3.43 3.20 -7.28
CA GLN A 518 -2.37 2.49 -6.54
C GLN A 518 -2.90 1.25 -5.81
N GLU A 519 -4.19 1.23 -5.48
CA GLU A 519 -4.90 0.13 -4.82
C GLU A 519 -5.19 -1.09 -5.72
N GLY A 520 -5.11 -0.93 -7.04
CA GLY A 520 -5.44 -1.98 -8.01
C GLY A 520 -4.77 -3.33 -7.74
N PRO A 521 -3.45 -3.40 -7.57
CA PRO A 521 -2.73 -4.63 -7.26
C PRO A 521 -3.16 -5.28 -5.92
N ALA A 522 -3.40 -4.48 -4.88
CA ALA A 522 -3.87 -4.97 -3.59
C ALA A 522 -5.27 -5.59 -3.70
N LEU A 523 -6.20 -4.90 -4.37
CA LEU A 523 -7.55 -5.40 -4.62
C LEU A 523 -7.56 -6.66 -5.48
N LEU A 524 -6.62 -6.82 -6.43
CA LEU A 524 -6.48 -8.05 -7.23
C LEU A 524 -6.12 -9.24 -6.34
N LEU A 525 -5.11 -9.08 -5.50
CA LEU A 525 -4.67 -10.11 -4.57
C LEU A 525 -5.78 -10.48 -3.58
N LEU A 526 -6.42 -9.50 -2.94
CA LEU A 526 -7.54 -9.72 -2.04
C LEU A 526 -8.72 -10.41 -2.74
N SER A 527 -9.03 -10.01 -3.98
CA SER A 527 -10.06 -10.66 -4.78
C SER A 527 -9.73 -12.13 -5.05
N ARG A 528 -8.46 -12.46 -5.28
CA ARG A 528 -8.03 -13.86 -5.46
C ARG A 528 -8.17 -14.69 -4.18
N PHE A 529 -7.79 -14.14 -3.03
CA PHE A 529 -8.03 -14.79 -1.75
C PHE A 529 -9.52 -15.00 -1.46
N SER A 530 -10.40 -14.06 -1.87
CA SER A 530 -11.85 -14.21 -1.70
C SER A 530 -12.50 -15.31 -2.56
N GLN A 531 -11.77 -15.85 -3.54
CA GLN A 531 -12.23 -16.96 -4.41
C GLN A 531 -11.87 -18.34 -3.85
N ALA A 532 -11.14 -18.41 -2.74
CA ALA A 532 -10.87 -19.70 -2.08
C ALA A 532 -12.19 -20.36 -1.62
N PRO A 533 -12.28 -21.69 -1.58
CA PRO A 533 -13.45 -22.38 -1.04
C PRO A 533 -13.80 -21.92 0.38
N ASP A 534 -12.79 -21.75 1.21
CA ASP A 534 -12.91 -21.15 2.54
C ASP A 534 -11.93 -19.96 2.68
N PRO A 535 -12.39 -18.73 2.44
CA PRO A 535 -11.58 -17.51 2.62
C PRO A 535 -11.66 -16.94 4.04
N SER A 536 -12.39 -17.60 4.96
CA SER A 536 -12.74 -17.06 6.28
C SER A 536 -11.53 -16.70 7.12
N GLY A 537 -10.55 -17.60 7.23
CA GLY A 537 -9.35 -17.39 8.04
C GLY A 537 -8.44 -16.25 7.51
N ALA A 538 -8.54 -15.92 6.22
CA ALA A 538 -7.75 -14.85 5.62
C ALA A 538 -8.46 -13.48 5.67
N LEU A 539 -9.73 -13.44 5.26
CA LEU A 539 -10.44 -12.19 4.93
C LEU A 539 -11.55 -11.83 5.92
N VAL A 540 -12.08 -12.78 6.70
CA VAL A 540 -13.11 -12.50 7.71
C VAL A 540 -12.48 -12.38 9.09
N THR A 541 -11.49 -11.49 9.17
CA THR A 541 -10.82 -11.09 10.41
C THR A 541 -11.10 -9.62 10.69
N GLY A 542 -11.08 -9.21 11.96
CA GLY A 542 -11.33 -7.81 12.34
C GLY A 542 -10.50 -6.83 11.52
N PRO A 543 -9.16 -6.96 11.45
CA PRO A 543 -8.31 -6.04 10.68
C PRO A 543 -8.61 -6.03 9.17
N ALA A 544 -8.89 -7.20 8.56
CA ALA A 544 -9.16 -7.27 7.13
C ALA A 544 -10.52 -6.66 6.78
N LEU A 545 -11.56 -6.92 7.60
CA LEU A 545 -12.88 -6.31 7.42
C LEU A 545 -12.85 -4.80 7.65
N CYS A 546 -12.21 -4.33 8.72
CA CYS A 546 -12.06 -2.90 8.98
C CYS A 546 -11.32 -2.21 7.83
N GLY A 547 -10.24 -2.79 7.32
CA GLY A 547 -9.51 -2.22 6.18
C GLY A 547 -10.34 -2.14 4.91
N LEU A 548 -11.08 -3.19 4.56
CA LEU A 548 -11.98 -3.16 3.40
C LEU A 548 -13.14 -2.16 3.57
N LEU A 549 -13.72 -2.07 4.77
CA LEU A 549 -14.81 -1.15 5.07
C LEU A 549 -14.33 0.30 5.10
N ALA A 550 -13.16 0.57 5.70
CA ALA A 550 -12.53 1.89 5.67
C ALA A 550 -12.27 2.36 4.24
N TYR A 551 -11.73 1.48 3.39
CA TYR A 551 -11.53 1.77 1.97
C TYR A 551 -12.84 2.11 1.24
N VAL A 552 -13.89 1.30 1.45
CA VAL A 552 -15.19 1.50 0.80
C VAL A 552 -15.87 2.80 1.24
N THR A 553 -15.72 3.19 2.51
CA THR A 553 -16.38 4.37 3.08
C THR A 553 -15.54 5.65 2.99
N GLY A 554 -14.22 5.53 2.87
CA GLY A 554 -13.28 6.64 2.82
C GLY A 554 -13.05 7.24 1.43
N ALA A 555 -13.39 6.52 0.36
CA ALA A 555 -13.20 6.99 -1.00
C ALA A 555 -14.05 8.25 -1.29
N PRO A 556 -13.46 9.32 -1.88
CA PRO A 556 -14.21 10.53 -2.23
C PRO A 556 -15.18 10.33 -3.40
N GLY A 557 -15.07 9.21 -4.11
CA GLY A 557 -15.91 8.81 -5.24
C GLY A 557 -16.63 7.48 -5.01
N PRO A 558 -17.30 6.92 -6.03
CA PRO A 558 -17.90 5.58 -5.91
C PRO A 558 -16.81 4.54 -5.61
N PRO A 559 -17.04 3.63 -4.65
CA PRO A 559 -16.05 2.64 -4.27
C PRO A 559 -15.77 1.68 -5.43
N ASN A 560 -14.52 1.19 -5.49
CA ASN A 560 -14.09 0.27 -6.54
C ASN A 560 -15.00 -0.97 -6.57
N PRO A 561 -15.61 -1.31 -7.73
CA PRO A 561 -16.53 -2.45 -7.85
C PRO A 561 -15.92 -3.79 -7.42
N ARG A 562 -14.59 -3.92 -7.44
CA ARG A 562 -13.88 -5.11 -7.00
C ARG A 562 -13.94 -5.30 -5.48
N ALA A 563 -13.80 -4.20 -4.70
CA ALA A 563 -13.96 -4.24 -3.25
C ALA A 563 -15.39 -4.65 -2.86
N LEU A 564 -16.39 -4.10 -3.55
CA LEU A 564 -17.80 -4.48 -3.35
C LEU A 564 -18.04 -5.97 -3.63
N ARG A 565 -17.44 -6.51 -4.70
CA ARG A 565 -17.55 -7.95 -5.02
C ARG A 565 -16.85 -8.84 -4.01
N ILE A 566 -15.72 -8.40 -3.43
CA ILE A 566 -15.05 -9.13 -2.35
C ILE A 566 -16.01 -9.26 -1.17
N LEU A 567 -16.58 -8.16 -0.67
CA LEU A 567 -17.54 -8.16 0.44
C LEU A 567 -18.79 -8.99 0.14
N ALA A 568 -19.33 -8.89 -1.08
CA ALA A 568 -20.49 -9.69 -1.50
C ALA A 568 -20.17 -11.19 -1.51
N ARG A 569 -19.01 -11.61 -2.02
CA ARG A 569 -18.58 -13.04 -1.99
C ARG A 569 -18.42 -13.56 -0.57
N LEU A 570 -17.79 -12.80 0.30
CA LEU A 570 -17.58 -13.21 1.69
C LEU A 570 -18.92 -13.39 2.41
N THR A 571 -19.86 -12.47 2.23
CA THR A 571 -21.20 -12.56 2.87
C THR A 571 -22.12 -13.61 2.24
N CYS A 572 -21.91 -14.00 0.98
CA CYS A 572 -22.64 -15.07 0.32
C CYS A 572 -22.04 -16.47 0.57
N ASN A 573 -20.80 -16.59 1.07
CA ASN A 573 -20.14 -17.87 1.28
C ASN A 573 -20.53 -18.47 2.64
N PRO A 574 -21.17 -19.68 2.66
CA PRO A 574 -21.55 -20.32 3.91
C PRO A 574 -20.38 -20.59 4.86
N ALA A 575 -19.19 -20.94 4.33
CA ALA A 575 -17.99 -21.16 5.13
C ALA A 575 -17.54 -19.92 5.93
N CYS A 576 -17.93 -18.73 5.49
CA CYS A 576 -17.59 -17.49 6.18
C CYS A 576 -18.51 -17.14 7.36
N LEU A 577 -19.68 -17.79 7.51
CA LEU A 577 -20.69 -17.39 8.49
C LEU A 577 -20.16 -17.40 9.93
N GLU A 578 -19.52 -18.48 10.34
CA GLU A 578 -18.95 -18.58 11.70
C GLU A 578 -17.89 -17.52 11.96
N ALA A 579 -17.03 -17.26 10.98
CA ALA A 579 -16.00 -16.24 11.09
C ALA A 579 -16.60 -14.83 11.19
N PHE A 580 -17.68 -14.52 10.44
CA PHE A 580 -18.42 -13.26 10.59
C PHE A 580 -19.04 -13.10 11.97
N VAL A 581 -19.50 -14.19 12.58
CA VAL A 581 -20.02 -14.16 13.96
C VAL A 581 -18.88 -13.89 14.94
N ARG A 582 -17.79 -14.66 14.88
CA ARG A 582 -16.65 -14.54 15.80
C ARG A 582 -15.93 -13.20 15.71
N SER A 583 -15.84 -12.60 14.52
CA SER A 583 -15.20 -11.30 14.30
C SER A 583 -16.13 -10.10 14.53
N TYR A 584 -17.36 -10.31 15.01
CA TYR A 584 -18.39 -9.27 15.08
C TYR A 584 -18.66 -8.59 13.72
N GLY A 585 -18.41 -9.30 12.61
CA GLY A 585 -18.43 -8.75 11.26
C GLY A 585 -19.77 -8.13 10.86
N ALA A 586 -20.91 -8.71 11.28
CA ALA A 586 -22.22 -8.13 11.03
C ALA A 586 -22.42 -6.79 11.77
N ALA A 587 -21.90 -6.67 12.99
CA ALA A 587 -21.92 -5.42 13.75
C ALA A 587 -21.01 -4.36 13.11
N LEU A 588 -19.82 -4.77 12.62
CA LEU A 588 -18.92 -3.91 11.86
C LEU A 588 -19.56 -3.39 10.56
N LEU A 589 -20.22 -4.25 9.78
CA LEU A 589 -20.97 -3.84 8.58
C LEU A 589 -22.04 -2.78 8.91
N ARG A 590 -22.75 -2.95 10.03
CA ARG A 590 -23.74 -1.96 10.47
C ARG A 590 -23.10 -0.66 10.89
N ALA A 591 -22.04 -0.71 11.69
CA ALA A 591 -21.34 0.49 12.17
C ALA A 591 -20.81 1.32 10.99
N TRP A 592 -20.07 0.72 10.10
CA TRP A 592 -19.44 1.42 8.97
C TRP A 592 -20.44 1.86 7.90
N LEU A 593 -21.29 0.95 7.41
CA LEU A 593 -22.11 1.18 6.22
C LEU A 593 -23.48 1.79 6.54
N ILE A 594 -24.12 1.38 7.64
CA ILE A 594 -25.46 1.86 7.98
C ILE A 594 -25.40 3.13 8.83
N PHE A 595 -24.51 3.17 9.82
CA PHE A 595 -24.39 4.29 10.74
C PHE A 595 -23.30 5.29 10.35
N GLY A 596 -22.30 4.88 9.55
CA GLY A 596 -21.16 5.71 9.17
C GLY A 596 -20.24 6.02 10.35
N VAL A 597 -20.09 5.08 11.29
CA VAL A 597 -19.25 5.20 12.47
C VAL A 597 -18.08 4.24 12.32
N SER A 598 -16.84 4.78 12.34
CA SER A 598 -15.62 3.95 12.44
C SER A 598 -15.40 3.51 13.88
N PRO A 599 -14.95 2.26 14.12
CA PRO A 599 -14.51 1.83 15.45
C PRO A 599 -13.41 2.70 16.06
N ASP A 600 -12.54 3.26 15.24
CA ASP A 600 -11.40 4.07 15.68
C ASP A 600 -11.83 5.50 16.05
N ASP A 601 -12.94 5.99 15.50
CA ASP A 601 -13.49 7.31 15.78
C ASP A 601 -14.45 7.34 16.98
N TRP A 602 -14.74 6.19 17.60
CA TRP A 602 -15.64 6.07 18.74
C TRP A 602 -14.97 6.58 20.04
N PRO A 603 -15.60 7.45 20.83
CA PRO A 603 -16.97 8.03 20.72
C PRO A 603 -17.06 9.41 20.04
N VAL A 604 -16.03 9.93 19.42
CA VAL A 604 -15.84 11.35 19.09
C VAL A 604 -16.50 11.80 17.77
N ALA A 605 -16.49 11.00 16.71
CA ALA A 605 -16.92 11.49 15.39
C ALA A 605 -18.40 11.22 15.04
N CYS A 606 -19.04 12.23 14.46
CA CYS A 606 -20.32 12.09 13.75
C CYS A 606 -20.07 11.85 12.26
N ALA A 607 -20.86 10.94 11.68
CA ALA A 607 -20.82 10.51 10.30
C ALA A 607 -20.64 11.61 9.23
N ARG A 608 -19.80 11.36 8.22
CA ARG A 608 -19.66 12.18 7.00
C ARG A 608 -20.91 12.07 6.12
N PRO A 609 -21.52 13.19 5.66
CA PRO A 609 -22.87 13.19 5.07
C PRO A 609 -22.99 12.77 3.60
N ALA A 610 -21.91 12.72 2.81
CA ALA A 610 -21.98 12.80 1.35
C ALA A 610 -22.46 11.54 0.59
N HIS A 611 -22.32 10.30 1.12
CA HIS A 611 -22.68 9.06 0.40
C HIS A 611 -23.54 8.07 1.21
N ARG A 612 -24.29 8.55 2.18
CA ARG A 612 -25.02 7.73 3.16
C ARG A 612 -26.03 6.75 2.57
N SER A 613 -26.74 7.12 1.48
CA SER A 613 -27.76 6.24 0.92
C SER A 613 -27.16 5.01 0.24
N GLN A 614 -26.10 5.18 -0.54
CA GLN A 614 -25.45 4.06 -1.26
C GLN A 614 -24.74 3.10 -0.30
N HIS A 615 -24.05 3.64 0.71
CA HIS A 615 -23.40 2.79 1.73
C HIS A 615 -24.44 2.03 2.55
N ARG A 616 -25.54 2.68 2.89
CA ARG A 616 -26.64 2.05 3.61
C ARG A 616 -27.28 0.91 2.80
N GLU A 617 -27.59 1.14 1.51
CA GLU A 617 -28.11 0.12 0.61
C GLU A 617 -27.15 -1.07 0.49
N LEU A 618 -25.84 -0.80 0.38
CA LEU A 618 -24.80 -1.83 0.40
C LEU A 618 -24.80 -2.61 1.71
N GLY A 619 -24.83 -1.94 2.85
CA GLY A 619 -24.87 -2.56 4.17
C GLY A 619 -26.09 -3.45 4.37
N GLU A 620 -27.27 -2.97 3.98
CA GLU A 620 -28.50 -3.74 4.04
C GLU A 620 -28.45 -4.98 3.13
N MET A 621 -27.88 -4.85 1.92
CA MET A 621 -27.67 -6.00 1.01
C MET A 621 -26.71 -7.04 1.60
N LEU A 622 -25.57 -6.62 2.14
CA LEU A 622 -24.58 -7.54 2.72
C LEU A 622 -25.16 -8.28 3.95
N LEU A 623 -25.91 -7.59 4.78
CA LEU A 623 -26.63 -8.20 5.90
C LEU A 623 -27.73 -9.17 5.44
N GLN A 624 -28.42 -8.84 4.35
CA GLN A 624 -29.39 -9.76 3.75
C GLN A 624 -28.72 -11.04 3.25
N ASN A 625 -27.53 -10.95 2.64
CA ASN A 625 -26.76 -12.12 2.25
C ASN A 625 -26.45 -13.00 3.49
N LEU A 626 -25.96 -12.40 4.57
CA LEU A 626 -25.70 -13.12 5.83
C LEU A 626 -26.97 -13.71 6.42
N THR A 627 -28.14 -13.03 6.28
CA THR A 627 -29.43 -13.56 6.73
C THR A 627 -29.79 -14.85 5.98
N VAL A 628 -29.59 -14.86 4.65
CA VAL A 628 -29.85 -16.08 3.85
C VAL A 628 -28.95 -17.23 4.31
N GLN A 629 -27.68 -16.96 4.61
CA GLN A 629 -26.77 -17.97 5.11
C GLN A 629 -27.19 -18.46 6.52
N ALA A 630 -27.47 -17.55 7.43
CA ALA A 630 -27.84 -17.87 8.81
C ALA A 630 -29.14 -18.68 8.91
N GLU A 631 -30.10 -18.43 8.04
CA GLU A 631 -31.40 -19.12 8.00
C GLU A 631 -31.40 -20.38 7.14
N SER A 632 -30.28 -20.74 6.52
CA SER A 632 -30.06 -22.01 5.83
C SER A 632 -29.94 -23.17 6.83
N PRO A 633 -30.21 -24.44 6.42
CA PRO A 633 -30.01 -25.59 7.32
C PRO A 633 -28.59 -25.66 7.89
N PHE A 634 -27.57 -25.35 7.08
CA PHE A 634 -26.19 -25.31 7.55
C PHE A 634 -25.96 -24.16 8.57
N GLY A 635 -26.45 -22.95 8.28
CA GLY A 635 -26.28 -21.81 9.18
C GLY A 635 -27.01 -22.01 10.52
N VAL A 636 -28.20 -22.56 10.51
CA VAL A 636 -28.92 -22.91 11.75
C VAL A 636 -28.11 -23.89 12.61
N GLY A 637 -27.50 -24.92 11.99
CA GLY A 637 -26.62 -25.84 12.68
C GLY A 637 -25.38 -25.17 13.27
N ALA A 638 -24.69 -24.38 12.47
CA ALA A 638 -23.48 -23.62 12.86
C ALA A 638 -23.76 -22.66 14.02
N LEU A 639 -24.82 -21.85 13.94
CA LEU A 639 -25.20 -20.89 14.98
C LEU A 639 -25.63 -21.60 16.28
N THR A 640 -26.38 -22.71 16.16
CA THR A 640 -26.75 -23.52 17.32
C THR A 640 -25.51 -24.11 17.99
N HIS A 641 -24.56 -24.61 17.20
CA HIS A 641 -23.30 -25.14 17.73
C HIS A 641 -22.47 -24.07 18.44
N LEU A 642 -22.29 -22.91 17.82
CA LEU A 642 -21.57 -21.79 18.43
C LEU A 642 -22.18 -21.36 19.76
N LEU A 643 -23.52 -21.28 19.83
CA LEU A 643 -24.20 -20.82 21.03
C LEU A 643 -24.15 -21.83 22.17
N LEU A 644 -24.29 -23.16 21.88
CA LEU A 644 -24.38 -24.18 22.89
C LEU A 644 -23.03 -24.81 23.29
N SER A 645 -22.13 -24.96 22.29
CA SER A 645 -20.87 -25.69 22.46
C SER A 645 -19.64 -24.83 22.29
N GLY A 646 -19.78 -23.55 21.81
CA GLY A 646 -18.70 -22.63 21.62
C GLY A 646 -18.06 -22.13 22.93
N SER A 647 -16.93 -21.43 22.80
CA SER A 647 -16.30 -20.73 23.92
C SER A 647 -17.25 -19.66 24.50
N PRO A 648 -17.04 -19.18 25.72
CA PRO A 648 -17.83 -18.06 26.25
C PRO A 648 -17.89 -16.87 25.33
N GLU A 649 -16.76 -16.54 24.64
CA GLU A 649 -16.66 -15.47 23.67
C GLU A 649 -17.48 -15.76 22.40
N ASP A 650 -17.45 -17.01 21.89
CA ASP A 650 -18.27 -17.44 20.76
C ASP A 650 -19.77 -17.31 21.05
N ARG A 651 -20.19 -17.67 22.26
CA ARG A 651 -21.60 -17.56 22.68
C ARG A 651 -22.07 -16.12 22.72
N VAL A 652 -21.25 -15.23 23.27
CA VAL A 652 -21.53 -13.79 23.33
C VAL A 652 -21.58 -13.21 21.91
N ALA A 653 -20.58 -13.54 21.06
CA ALA A 653 -20.53 -13.08 19.69
C ALA A 653 -21.75 -13.56 18.87
N CYS A 654 -22.17 -14.81 19.07
CA CYS A 654 -23.35 -15.39 18.45
C CYS A 654 -24.63 -14.66 18.91
N ALA A 655 -24.82 -14.50 20.23
CA ALA A 655 -25.98 -13.84 20.78
C ALA A 655 -26.09 -12.37 20.33
N LEU A 656 -24.96 -11.65 20.26
CA LEU A 656 -24.91 -10.27 19.78
C LEU A 656 -25.25 -10.17 18.28
N THR A 657 -24.79 -11.13 17.47
CA THR A 657 -24.90 -11.06 16.00
C THR A 657 -26.28 -11.50 15.51
N LEU A 658 -26.95 -12.42 16.19
CA LEU A 658 -28.25 -13.02 15.80
C LEU A 658 -29.32 -11.98 15.44
N PRO A 659 -29.57 -10.91 16.20
CA PRO A 659 -30.58 -9.92 15.84
C PRO A 659 -30.35 -9.19 14.54
N PHE A 660 -29.10 -9.18 14.05
CA PHE A 660 -28.73 -8.53 12.78
C PHE A 660 -28.96 -9.42 11.57
N ILE A 661 -28.79 -10.73 11.71
CA ILE A 661 -28.76 -11.69 10.61
C ILE A 661 -29.90 -12.72 10.65
N CYS A 662 -30.81 -12.64 11.62
CA CYS A 662 -31.89 -13.60 11.76
C CYS A 662 -33.23 -12.86 11.75
N ARG A 663 -34.09 -13.18 10.78
CA ARG A 663 -35.45 -12.61 10.64
C ARG A 663 -36.53 -13.58 11.06
N LYS A 664 -36.28 -14.91 10.99
CA LYS A 664 -37.25 -15.96 11.35
C LYS A 664 -37.50 -15.99 12.85
N PRO A 665 -38.74 -15.70 13.32
CA PRO A 665 -39.05 -15.67 14.75
C PRO A 665 -38.76 -16.99 15.46
N THR A 666 -39.03 -18.12 14.81
CA THR A 666 -38.79 -19.48 15.36
C THR A 666 -37.33 -19.74 15.67
N LEU A 667 -36.40 -19.11 14.90
CA LEU A 667 -34.98 -19.32 15.07
C LEU A 667 -34.39 -18.42 16.16
N TRP A 668 -34.58 -17.11 16.07
CA TRP A 668 -33.98 -16.20 17.05
C TRP A 668 -34.62 -16.33 18.44
N ARG A 669 -35.97 -16.61 18.55
CA ARG A 669 -36.62 -16.91 19.85
C ARG A 669 -36.00 -18.15 20.49
N ARG A 670 -35.90 -19.24 19.74
CA ARG A 670 -35.30 -20.47 20.22
C ARG A 670 -33.87 -20.25 20.74
N LEU A 671 -33.02 -19.60 19.95
CA LEU A 671 -31.63 -19.43 20.32
C LEU A 671 -31.42 -18.37 21.43
N LEU A 672 -32.05 -17.24 21.36
CA LEU A 672 -31.81 -16.12 22.28
C LEU A 672 -32.62 -16.25 23.58
N LEU A 673 -33.90 -16.69 23.50
CA LEU A 673 -34.78 -16.74 24.66
C LEU A 673 -34.80 -18.14 25.27
N ASP A 674 -35.19 -19.19 24.51
CA ASP A 674 -35.37 -20.53 25.06
C ASP A 674 -34.07 -21.20 25.47
N GLN A 675 -32.99 -21.02 24.68
CA GLN A 675 -31.66 -21.60 24.94
C GLN A 675 -30.74 -20.62 25.70
N GLY A 676 -31.24 -19.47 26.13
CA GLY A 676 -30.53 -18.56 27.02
C GLY A 676 -29.42 -17.75 26.38
N GLY A 677 -29.35 -17.64 25.04
CA GLY A 677 -28.35 -16.84 24.33
C GLY A 677 -28.30 -15.38 24.80
N LEU A 678 -29.47 -14.75 25.02
CA LEU A 678 -29.58 -13.38 25.51
C LEU A 678 -28.92 -13.24 26.91
N ARG A 679 -28.99 -14.22 27.76
CA ARG A 679 -28.36 -14.18 29.10
C ARG A 679 -26.82 -14.11 28.98
N HIS A 680 -26.22 -14.81 28.01
CA HIS A 680 -24.76 -14.70 27.78
C HIS A 680 -24.35 -13.28 27.36
N LEU A 681 -25.14 -12.63 26.49
CA LEU A 681 -24.91 -11.25 26.10
C LEU A 681 -25.03 -10.29 27.29
N LEU A 682 -26.10 -10.42 28.07
CA LEU A 682 -26.33 -9.57 29.24
C LEU A 682 -25.28 -9.78 30.32
N ALA A 683 -24.87 -11.00 30.59
CA ALA A 683 -23.79 -11.31 31.52
C ALA A 683 -22.43 -10.71 31.05
N ALA A 684 -22.19 -10.62 29.75
CA ALA A 684 -20.98 -9.97 29.24
C ALA A 684 -21.01 -8.44 29.40
N LEU A 685 -22.18 -7.81 29.38
CA LEU A 685 -22.35 -6.37 29.63
C LEU A 685 -22.02 -5.98 31.08
N THR A 686 -22.21 -6.88 32.02
CA THR A 686 -22.02 -6.66 33.45
C THR A 686 -20.62 -7.06 33.95
N GLN A 687 -19.69 -7.41 33.05
CA GLN A 687 -18.29 -7.63 33.39
C GLN A 687 -17.62 -6.30 33.78
N PRO A 688 -16.60 -6.34 34.65
CA PRO A 688 -15.87 -5.12 35.03
C PRO A 688 -15.20 -4.49 33.81
N ALA A 689 -15.50 -3.23 33.53
CA ALA A 689 -14.96 -2.41 32.44
C ALA A 689 -15.12 -3.02 31.01
N PRO A 690 -16.35 -3.23 30.53
CA PRO A 690 -16.58 -3.74 29.18
C PRO A 690 -16.05 -2.73 28.14
N HIS A 691 -15.49 -3.25 27.05
CA HIS A 691 -14.92 -2.41 26.01
C HIS A 691 -15.99 -1.49 25.38
N PRO A 692 -15.75 -0.18 25.20
CA PRO A 692 -16.76 0.76 24.70
C PRO A 692 -17.36 0.37 23.34
N LEU A 693 -16.57 -0.22 22.44
CA LEU A 693 -17.05 -0.70 21.16
C LEU A 693 -18.01 -1.89 21.30
N PHE A 694 -17.75 -2.77 22.26
CA PHE A 694 -18.66 -3.87 22.58
C PHE A 694 -20.02 -3.34 23.10
N LEU A 695 -20.02 -2.32 23.97
CA LEU A 695 -21.23 -1.65 24.41
C LEU A 695 -22.02 -1.02 23.25
N PHE A 696 -21.33 -0.43 22.29
CA PHE A 696 -21.95 0.08 21.08
C PHE A 696 -22.66 -1.02 20.27
N PHE A 697 -21.99 -2.13 20.03
CA PHE A 697 -22.57 -3.26 19.29
C PHE A 697 -23.73 -3.90 20.06
N ALA A 698 -23.59 -4.08 21.36
CA ALA A 698 -24.61 -4.66 22.21
C ALA A 698 -25.88 -3.80 22.30
N ALA A 699 -25.72 -2.48 22.44
CA ALA A 699 -26.83 -1.54 22.44
C ALA A 699 -27.64 -1.60 21.13
N ASP A 700 -26.94 -1.72 19.99
CA ASP A 700 -27.59 -1.85 18.69
C ASP A 700 -28.28 -3.22 18.55
N SER A 701 -27.63 -4.29 18.99
CA SER A 701 -28.18 -5.64 18.98
C SER A 701 -29.46 -5.75 19.79
N LEU A 702 -29.44 -5.27 21.04
CA LEU A 702 -30.61 -5.29 21.93
C LEU A 702 -31.78 -4.45 21.37
N SER A 703 -31.49 -3.30 20.76
CA SER A 703 -32.51 -2.49 20.10
C SER A 703 -33.11 -3.18 18.86
N CYS A 704 -32.28 -3.88 18.06
CA CYS A 704 -32.76 -4.69 16.94
C CYS A 704 -33.61 -5.86 17.43
N LEU A 705 -33.20 -6.53 18.50
CA LEU A 705 -33.97 -7.61 19.09
C LEU A 705 -35.34 -7.13 19.60
N ARG A 706 -35.40 -6.00 20.31
CA ARG A 706 -36.64 -5.39 20.73
C ARG A 706 -37.57 -5.07 19.54
N ALA A 707 -37.02 -4.51 18.45
CA ALA A 707 -37.80 -4.27 17.23
C ALA A 707 -38.33 -5.56 16.60
N LEU A 708 -37.55 -6.67 16.63
CA LEU A 708 -38.00 -7.99 16.16
C LEU A 708 -39.11 -8.57 17.04
N VAL A 709 -39.03 -8.41 18.35
CA VAL A 709 -40.06 -8.84 19.29
C VAL A 709 -41.37 -8.06 19.03
N SER A 710 -41.29 -6.74 18.95
CA SER A 710 -42.48 -5.88 18.69
C SER A 710 -43.14 -6.15 17.33
N SER A 711 -42.32 -6.52 16.30
CA SER A 711 -42.85 -6.82 14.96
C SER A 711 -43.58 -8.17 14.85
N THR A 712 -43.41 -9.08 15.80
CA THR A 712 -44.04 -10.40 15.81
C THR A 712 -45.44 -10.42 16.45
N VAL A 713 -45.81 -9.32 17.13
CA VAL A 713 -47.20 -9.12 17.60
C VAL A 713 -47.98 -8.56 16.41
N SER A 714 -48.96 -9.29 15.89
CA SER A 714 -49.86 -8.78 14.85
C SER A 714 -50.43 -7.43 15.30
N PRO A 715 -50.47 -6.43 14.39
CA PRO A 715 -51.17 -5.23 14.68
C PRO A 715 -52.64 -5.60 14.80
N VAL A 716 -53.11 -5.88 16.01
CA VAL A 716 -54.50 -5.69 16.34
C VAL A 716 -54.70 -4.20 16.02
N LEU A 717 -55.53 -3.92 15.04
CA LEU A 717 -56.02 -2.55 14.71
C LEU A 717 -56.59 -1.95 15.99
N VAL A 718 -55.72 -1.46 16.86
CA VAL A 718 -56.10 -0.46 17.85
C VAL A 718 -56.23 0.81 17.01
N PRO A 719 -57.44 1.39 16.86
CA PRO A 719 -57.58 2.64 16.20
C PRO A 719 -56.59 3.59 16.87
N ALA A 720 -55.80 4.31 16.05
CA ALA A 720 -54.93 5.38 16.52
C ALA A 720 -55.77 6.30 17.39
N THR A 721 -55.80 6.00 18.67
CA THR A 721 -56.24 6.94 19.67
C THR A 721 -55.24 8.07 19.58
N SER A 722 -55.57 9.07 18.73
CA SER A 722 -55.00 10.39 18.84
C SER A 722 -54.77 10.63 20.31
N SER A 723 -53.51 10.89 20.66
CA SER A 723 -53.12 11.44 21.96
C SER A 723 -53.68 12.87 22.07
N LYS A 724 -54.99 12.96 22.11
CA LYS A 724 -55.63 14.06 22.75
C LYS A 724 -55.26 13.86 24.21
N LEU A 725 -54.48 14.77 24.76
CA LEU A 725 -54.35 14.95 26.19
C LEU A 725 -55.78 14.91 26.72
N ASP A 726 -56.10 13.88 27.52
CA ASP A 726 -57.30 13.96 28.33
C ASP A 726 -57.24 15.29 29.07
N PRO A 727 -58.34 16.03 29.08
CA PRO A 727 -58.35 17.30 29.77
C PRO A 727 -57.89 17.01 31.21
N PRO A 728 -57.00 17.86 31.79
CA PRO A 728 -56.44 17.60 33.12
C PRO A 728 -57.64 17.41 34.07
N SER A 729 -57.63 16.27 34.77
CA SER A 729 -58.67 15.97 35.75
C SER A 729 -58.79 17.15 36.73
N PRO A 730 -59.99 17.61 37.05
CA PRO A 730 -60.17 18.73 37.93
C PRO A 730 -59.45 18.48 39.26
N CYS A 731 -58.70 19.45 39.73
CA CYS A 731 -57.98 19.35 40.97
C CYS A 731 -58.97 19.20 42.14
N LEU A 732 -58.89 18.14 42.90
CA LEU A 732 -59.78 17.84 44.02
C LEU A 732 -59.31 18.52 45.33
N TYR A 733 -58.04 18.93 45.40
CA TYR A 733 -57.42 19.56 46.57
C TYR A 733 -57.54 21.11 46.52
N GLU A 734 -57.49 21.73 45.35
CA GLU A 734 -57.55 23.18 45.19
C GLU A 734 -58.79 23.84 45.85
N PRO A 735 -59.97 23.20 45.84
CA PRO A 735 -61.14 23.77 46.57
C PRO A 735 -60.99 23.91 48.08
N LEU A 736 -60.06 23.09 48.71
CA LEU A 736 -59.73 23.18 50.12
C LEU A 736 -58.84 24.38 50.47
N LEU A 737 -58.23 25.01 49.47
CA LEU A 737 -57.36 26.18 49.62
C LEU A 737 -58.11 27.51 49.48
N GLY A 738 -59.34 27.47 49.05
CA GLY A 738 -60.16 28.66 48.80
C GLY A 738 -60.63 29.38 50.06
N PRO A 739 -61.09 30.60 49.95
CA PRO A 739 -61.58 31.43 51.09
C PRO A 739 -62.83 30.84 51.75
N ALA A 740 -63.55 29.94 51.10
CA ALA A 740 -64.66 29.19 51.64
C ALA A 740 -64.55 27.72 51.25
N PRO A 741 -63.67 26.94 51.94
CA PRO A 741 -63.41 25.61 51.55
C PRO A 741 -64.62 24.66 51.67
N LEU A 742 -64.92 23.93 50.57
CA LEU A 742 -65.97 22.89 50.56
C LEU A 742 -65.37 21.56 50.05
N PRO A 743 -65.39 20.50 50.89
CA PRO A 743 -65.75 20.44 52.27
C PRO A 743 -64.77 21.17 53.20
N ALA A 744 -65.24 21.64 54.37
CA ALA A 744 -64.36 22.30 55.32
C ALA A 744 -63.21 21.35 55.81
N PRO A 745 -61.93 21.84 55.91
CA PRO A 745 -60.88 21.05 56.45
C PRO A 745 -61.11 20.76 57.93
N ASP A 746 -60.89 19.49 58.31
CA ASP A 746 -60.97 19.02 59.70
C ASP A 746 -59.58 18.79 60.32
N LEU A 747 -58.54 19.09 59.56
CA LEU A 747 -57.15 18.88 59.94
C LEU A 747 -56.22 19.89 59.21
N HIS A 748 -55.13 20.34 59.85
CA HIS A 748 -54.05 21.07 59.23
C HIS A 748 -52.72 20.38 59.46
N PHE A 749 -51.98 20.06 58.39
CA PHE A 749 -50.58 19.65 58.53
C PHE A 749 -49.69 20.85 58.68
N VAL A 750 -48.82 20.84 59.70
CA VAL A 750 -47.86 21.90 59.97
C VAL A 750 -46.47 21.47 59.59
N LEU A 751 -45.87 22.17 58.64
CA LEU A 751 -44.50 21.91 58.20
C LEU A 751 -43.46 22.54 59.16
N ASP A 752 -42.20 22.16 59.07
CA ASP A 752 -41.11 22.75 59.89
C ASP A 752 -40.96 24.28 59.61
N SER A 753 -41.36 24.77 58.43
CA SER A 753 -41.44 26.19 58.08
C SER A 753 -42.55 26.96 58.76
N GLY A 754 -43.39 26.28 59.55
CA GLY A 754 -44.62 26.89 60.16
C GLY A 754 -45.79 27.00 59.18
N LEU A 755 -45.65 26.60 57.94
CA LEU A 755 -46.73 26.62 56.95
C LEU A 755 -47.80 25.61 57.35
N ARG A 756 -49.05 26.02 57.39
CA ARG A 756 -50.24 25.22 57.67
C ARG A 756 -50.93 24.87 56.38
N LEU A 757 -51.13 23.60 56.14
CA LEU A 757 -51.74 23.07 54.92
C LEU A 757 -53.08 22.36 55.30
N PRO A 758 -54.24 22.84 54.82
CA PRO A 758 -55.54 22.23 55.15
C PRO A 758 -55.64 20.82 54.56
N ALA A 759 -56.28 19.90 55.31
CA ALA A 759 -56.49 18.55 54.88
C ALA A 759 -57.76 17.96 55.44
N GLN A 760 -58.18 16.82 54.92
CA GLN A 760 -59.29 16.01 55.44
C GLN A 760 -58.75 14.74 56.07
N ARG A 761 -59.07 14.49 57.29
CA ARG A 761 -58.59 13.32 58.07
C ARG A 761 -59.02 11.99 57.43
N ALA A 762 -60.28 11.91 57.00
CA ALA A 762 -60.85 10.74 56.38
C ALA A 762 -60.19 10.42 55.04
N ALA A 763 -59.98 11.43 54.17
CA ALA A 763 -59.34 11.27 52.90
C ALA A 763 -57.84 10.86 53.05
N SER A 764 -57.12 11.54 53.96
CA SER A 764 -55.73 11.24 54.21
C SER A 764 -55.51 9.82 54.79
N ALA A 765 -56.37 9.38 55.76
CA ALA A 765 -56.33 8.04 56.32
C ALA A 765 -56.72 6.94 55.31
N ALA A 766 -57.62 7.25 54.40
CA ALA A 766 -57.99 6.30 53.32
C ALA A 766 -56.91 6.08 52.29
N ALA A 767 -56.17 7.15 51.95
CA ALA A 767 -55.17 7.13 50.87
C ALA A 767 -53.83 6.45 51.23
N SER A 768 -53.42 6.41 52.53
CA SER A 768 -52.14 5.91 52.93
C SER A 768 -52.21 5.09 54.23
N PRO A 769 -51.59 3.93 54.31
CA PRO A 769 -51.43 3.16 55.54
C PRO A 769 -50.69 3.95 56.64
N PHE A 770 -49.71 4.77 56.28
CA PHE A 770 -49.03 5.68 57.19
C PHE A 770 -49.97 6.68 57.85
N PHE A 771 -50.72 7.43 57.05
CA PHE A 771 -51.66 8.41 57.56
C PHE A 771 -52.83 7.78 58.27
N ARG A 772 -53.24 6.57 57.89
CA ARG A 772 -54.20 5.78 58.62
C ARG A 772 -53.75 5.47 60.03
N ALA A 773 -52.52 4.99 60.19
CA ALA A 773 -51.95 4.72 61.51
C ALA A 773 -51.80 6.01 62.31
N LEU A 774 -51.32 7.11 61.70
CA LEU A 774 -51.09 8.38 62.36
C LEU A 774 -52.36 9.04 62.80
N LEU A 775 -53.41 9.03 61.96
CA LEU A 775 -54.64 9.79 62.17
C LEU A 775 -55.83 9.04 62.80
N SER A 776 -55.78 7.71 62.76
CA SER A 776 -56.85 6.83 63.27
C SER A 776 -56.35 5.84 64.27
N GLY A 777 -55.04 5.82 64.59
CA GLY A 777 -54.38 4.94 65.53
C GLY A 777 -54.37 5.46 66.96
N SER A 778 -53.45 4.95 67.78
CA SER A 778 -53.27 5.29 69.19
C SER A 778 -52.26 6.41 69.38
N PHE A 779 -51.80 7.08 68.34
CA PHE A 779 -50.86 8.19 68.39
C PHE A 779 -51.55 9.49 68.91
N ALA A 780 -50.79 10.37 69.55
CA ALA A 780 -51.29 11.65 70.03
C ALA A 780 -51.85 12.53 68.88
N GLU A 781 -51.27 12.45 67.69
CA GLU A 781 -51.64 13.14 66.49
C GLU A 781 -53.07 12.78 65.99
N ALA A 782 -53.59 11.61 66.41
CA ALA A 782 -54.94 11.20 66.07
C ALA A 782 -56.00 12.14 66.69
N GLN A 783 -55.66 12.83 67.76
CA GLN A 783 -56.59 13.78 68.48
C GLN A 783 -56.24 15.22 68.18
N MET A 784 -55.23 15.53 67.36
CA MET A 784 -54.79 16.90 67.08
C MET A 784 -55.44 17.43 65.81
N ASP A 785 -55.82 18.74 65.81
CA ASP A 785 -56.26 19.44 64.58
C ASP A 785 -55.04 20.02 63.83
N LEU A 786 -53.86 20.15 64.47
CA LEU A 786 -52.63 20.65 63.93
C LEU A 786 -51.59 19.48 64.05
N VAL A 787 -51.38 18.78 62.94
CA VAL A 787 -50.50 17.60 62.94
C VAL A 787 -49.11 17.97 62.31
N PRO A 788 -47.99 17.89 63.08
CA PRO A 788 -46.69 18.24 62.53
C PRO A 788 -46.20 17.18 61.54
N LEU A 789 -45.83 17.61 60.32
CA LEU A 789 -45.08 16.80 59.35
C LEU A 789 -43.63 17.29 59.27
N ARG A 790 -42.74 16.67 60.08
CA ARG A 790 -41.34 17.08 60.15
C ARG A 790 -40.53 16.54 58.99
N GLY A 791 -39.47 17.29 58.59
CA GLY A 791 -38.54 16.94 57.51
C GLY A 791 -39.23 16.92 56.12
N LEU A 792 -40.25 17.75 55.91
CA LEU A 792 -40.97 17.86 54.66
C LEU A 792 -40.96 19.33 54.19
N SER A 793 -40.39 19.58 53.01
CA SER A 793 -40.49 20.91 52.38
C SER A 793 -41.87 21.20 51.86
N SER A 794 -42.23 22.48 51.72
CA SER A 794 -43.50 22.87 51.13
C SER A 794 -43.68 22.31 49.73
N SER A 795 -42.62 22.23 48.96
CA SER A 795 -42.61 21.70 47.60
C SER A 795 -42.90 20.21 47.51
N ALA A 796 -42.40 19.45 48.46
CA ALA A 796 -42.68 18.00 48.57
C ALA A 796 -44.06 17.71 49.18
N ALA A 797 -44.57 18.59 50.05
CA ALA A 797 -45.90 18.48 50.66
C ALA A 797 -47.02 18.60 49.63
N TRP A 798 -46.87 19.44 48.62
CA TRP A 798 -47.94 19.64 47.59
C TRP A 798 -48.33 18.33 46.89
N PRO A 799 -47.41 17.57 46.23
CA PRO A 799 -47.81 16.32 45.57
C PRO A 799 -48.45 15.34 46.53
N VAL A 800 -47.94 15.23 47.75
CA VAL A 800 -48.48 14.36 48.78
C VAL A 800 -49.94 14.72 49.11
N LEU A 801 -50.23 16.00 49.39
CA LEU A 801 -51.56 16.46 49.74
C LEU A 801 -52.55 16.29 48.58
N HIS A 802 -52.16 16.63 47.39
CA HIS A 802 -52.97 16.39 46.20
C HIS A 802 -53.37 14.94 46.05
N HIS A 803 -52.40 14.06 46.22
CA HIS A 803 -52.61 12.61 46.13
C HIS A 803 -53.54 12.12 47.24
N LEU A 804 -53.33 12.54 48.48
CA LEU A 804 -54.14 12.18 49.64
C LEU A 804 -55.60 12.55 49.45
N HIS A 805 -55.92 13.62 48.74
CA HIS A 805 -57.27 14.07 48.45
C HIS A 805 -57.81 13.53 47.10
N GLY A 806 -57.19 12.52 46.53
CA GLY A 806 -57.71 11.81 45.36
C GLY A 806 -57.32 12.39 44.00
N CYS A 807 -56.44 13.46 43.95
CA CYS A 807 -55.91 13.94 42.70
C CYS A 807 -55.03 12.83 42.05
N ARG A 808 -55.21 12.63 40.76
CA ARG A 808 -54.38 11.77 39.92
C ARG A 808 -53.91 12.53 38.68
N GLY A 809 -52.58 12.65 38.51
CA GLY A 809 -52.01 13.35 37.37
C GLY A 809 -52.35 14.81 37.25
N CYS A 810 -52.78 15.49 38.33
CA CYS A 810 -53.13 16.92 38.29
C CYS A 810 -51.83 17.75 38.12
N GLY A 811 -51.87 18.77 37.22
CA GLY A 811 -50.71 19.58 36.89
C GLY A 811 -50.07 20.32 38.08
N ALA A 812 -50.84 20.57 39.17
CA ALA A 812 -50.37 21.19 40.40
C ALA A 812 -49.48 20.21 41.18
N ALA A 813 -49.82 18.93 41.21
CA ALA A 813 -49.03 17.89 41.88
C ALA A 813 -47.67 17.63 41.22
N LEU A 814 -47.54 17.91 39.93
CA LEU A 814 -46.32 17.66 39.15
C LEU A 814 -45.41 18.90 39.05
N ARG A 815 -45.75 20.04 39.63
CA ARG A 815 -44.95 21.27 39.65
C ARG A 815 -43.52 21.14 40.22
N PRO A 816 -43.20 20.20 41.12
CA PRO A 816 -41.88 20.06 41.69
C PRO A 816 -40.82 19.56 40.66
N ILE A 817 -41.25 18.97 39.52
CA ILE A 817 -40.30 18.37 38.55
C ILE A 817 -39.64 19.52 37.78
N PRO A 818 -38.31 19.70 37.88
CA PRO A 818 -37.57 20.73 37.16
C PRO A 818 -37.53 20.41 35.65
N PRO A 819 -37.28 21.44 34.80
CA PRO A 819 -37.03 21.19 33.38
C PRO A 819 -35.70 20.41 33.15
N PRO A 820 -35.49 19.79 31.98
CA PRO A 820 -34.38 18.87 31.69
C PRO A 820 -32.99 19.53 31.76
N ASP A 821 -32.91 20.85 31.76
CA ASP A 821 -31.68 21.67 31.88
C ASP A 821 -31.20 21.87 33.33
N GLN A 822 -31.98 21.44 34.30
CA GLN A 822 -31.66 21.52 35.72
C GLN A 822 -31.34 20.14 36.32
N PRO A 823 -30.44 20.06 37.32
CA PRO A 823 -30.11 18.79 37.98
C PRO A 823 -31.33 18.25 38.72
N LEU A 824 -31.55 16.94 38.58
CA LEU A 824 -32.64 16.23 39.23
C LEU A 824 -32.32 15.87 40.68
N LEU A 825 -31.05 15.55 40.95
CA LEU A 825 -30.51 15.28 42.29
C LEU A 825 -30.50 16.58 43.12
N GLY A 826 -30.99 16.57 44.34
CA GLY A 826 -31.18 17.74 45.19
C GLY A 826 -32.37 18.59 44.80
N SER A 827 -33.18 18.16 43.83
CA SER A 827 -34.34 18.91 43.41
C SER A 827 -35.58 18.63 44.27
N LYS A 828 -36.56 19.47 44.09
CA LYS A 828 -37.88 19.32 44.73
C LYS A 828 -38.61 18.03 44.29
N ALA A 829 -38.25 17.50 43.13
CA ALA A 829 -38.79 16.23 42.62
C ALA A 829 -38.24 15.05 43.43
N GLU A 830 -36.95 15.06 43.74
CA GLU A 830 -36.34 14.03 44.58
C GLU A 830 -36.95 14.02 45.98
N GLU A 831 -37.10 15.22 46.62
CA GLU A 831 -37.80 15.34 47.89
C GLU A 831 -39.21 14.85 47.87
N ALA A 832 -39.94 15.08 46.75
CA ALA A 832 -41.32 14.58 46.60
C ALA A 832 -41.37 13.04 46.44
N LEU A 833 -40.41 12.46 45.70
CA LEU A 833 -40.29 10.99 45.56
C LEU A 833 -39.93 10.32 46.91
N GLU A 834 -39.01 10.94 47.68
CA GLU A 834 -38.67 10.46 49.03
C GLU A 834 -39.87 10.57 49.97
N ALA A 835 -40.62 11.66 49.89
CA ALA A 835 -41.84 11.84 50.69
C ALA A 835 -42.93 10.80 50.32
N ALA A 836 -43.11 10.53 49.01
CA ALA A 836 -44.04 9.49 48.57
C ALA A 836 -43.70 8.09 49.14
N GLY A 837 -42.41 7.74 49.10
CA GLY A 837 -41.91 6.47 49.70
C GLY A 837 -42.08 6.45 51.21
N ARG A 838 -41.68 7.55 51.90
CA ARG A 838 -41.81 7.69 53.34
C ARG A 838 -43.28 7.58 53.89
N PHE A 839 -44.19 8.15 53.10
CA PHE A 839 -45.60 8.09 53.46
C PHE A 839 -46.38 6.93 52.89
N LEU A 840 -45.71 5.94 52.33
CA LEU A 840 -46.27 4.72 51.78
C LEU A 840 -47.37 4.97 50.73
N LEU A 841 -47.02 5.86 49.75
CA LEU A 841 -47.89 6.30 48.66
C LEU A 841 -47.39 5.70 47.29
N PRO A 842 -47.46 4.41 47.04
CA PRO A 842 -46.87 3.79 45.85
C PRO A 842 -47.43 4.30 44.52
N ALA A 843 -48.71 4.66 44.52
CA ALA A 843 -49.35 5.25 43.34
C ALA A 843 -48.86 6.69 43.02
N LEU A 844 -48.57 7.49 44.04
CA LEU A 844 -47.92 8.85 43.82
C LEU A 844 -46.46 8.65 43.36
N GLU A 845 -45.73 7.71 43.93
CA GLU A 845 -44.38 7.41 43.53
C GLU A 845 -44.33 7.03 42.05
N GLU A 846 -45.24 6.17 41.58
CA GLU A 846 -45.36 5.79 40.16
C GLU A 846 -45.73 6.98 39.26
N GLU A 847 -46.70 7.84 39.67
CA GLU A 847 -47.07 9.04 38.93
C GLU A 847 -45.90 10.02 38.77
N LEU A 848 -45.11 10.22 39.83
CA LEU A 848 -43.93 11.09 39.80
C LEU A 848 -42.81 10.46 38.94
N GLU A 849 -42.54 9.16 39.05
CA GLU A 849 -41.56 8.47 38.24
C GLU A 849 -41.90 8.51 36.74
N VAL A 850 -43.16 8.27 36.36
CA VAL A 850 -43.66 8.40 34.99
C VAL A 850 -43.53 9.83 34.48
N ALA A 851 -43.82 10.81 35.33
CA ALA A 851 -43.70 12.22 34.96
C ALA A 851 -42.22 12.62 34.75
N VAL A 852 -41.30 12.21 35.63
CA VAL A 852 -39.87 12.39 35.48
C VAL A 852 -39.40 11.73 34.17
N ALA A 853 -39.79 10.48 33.94
CA ALA A 853 -39.44 9.77 32.71
C ALA A 853 -39.93 10.50 31.45
N ARG A 854 -41.18 11.02 31.47
CA ARG A 854 -41.76 11.77 30.34
C ARG A 854 -41.01 13.06 30.03
N ILE A 855 -40.55 13.78 31.06
CA ILE A 855 -39.86 15.07 30.94
C ILE A 855 -38.36 14.86 30.53
N TYR A 856 -37.67 13.98 31.20
CA TYR A 856 -36.22 13.77 31.03
C TYR A 856 -35.85 12.77 29.92
N LEU A 857 -36.70 11.79 29.60
CA LEU A 857 -36.45 10.73 28.61
C LEU A 857 -37.30 10.94 27.33
N GLY A 858 -37.49 12.19 26.92
CA GLY A 858 -38.19 12.57 25.70
C GLY A 858 -37.40 12.21 24.41
N PRO A 859 -38.03 12.45 23.25
CA PRO A 859 -37.37 12.17 21.95
C PRO A 859 -36.10 13.02 21.69
N GLN A 860 -36.03 14.22 22.27
CA GLN A 860 -34.89 15.15 22.11
C GLN A 860 -33.84 15.02 23.18
N SER A 861 -34.08 14.23 24.22
CA SER A 861 -33.17 14.06 25.36
C SER A 861 -31.86 13.41 24.95
N GLY A 862 -30.82 13.69 25.73
CA GLY A 862 -29.47 13.17 25.58
C GLY A 862 -29.17 11.97 26.51
N PRO A 863 -28.04 11.32 26.40
CA PRO A 863 -27.57 10.30 27.33
C PRO A 863 -27.33 10.88 28.74
N GLU A 864 -27.02 12.17 28.85
CA GLU A 864 -26.83 12.88 30.12
C GLU A 864 -28.11 12.84 30.98
N SER A 865 -29.29 12.97 30.33
CA SER A 865 -30.58 12.88 31.00
C SER A 865 -30.82 11.47 31.61
N VAL A 866 -30.32 10.42 30.92
CA VAL A 866 -30.39 9.04 31.47
C VAL A 866 -29.55 8.93 32.72
N SER A 867 -28.34 9.45 32.72
CA SER A 867 -27.45 9.46 33.90
C SER A 867 -28.07 10.24 35.06
N GLU A 868 -28.72 11.38 34.80
CA GLU A 868 -29.43 12.17 35.83
C GLU A 868 -30.56 11.38 36.47
N VAL A 869 -31.43 10.75 35.67
CA VAL A 869 -32.54 9.94 36.15
C VAL A 869 -32.04 8.73 36.97
N LEU A 870 -30.95 8.07 36.54
CA LEU A 870 -30.38 6.91 37.23
C LEU A 870 -29.81 7.25 38.60
N ARG A 871 -29.31 8.48 38.83
CA ARG A 871 -28.81 8.94 40.13
C ARG A 871 -29.85 8.93 41.22
N LEU A 872 -31.16 8.96 40.90
CA LEU A 872 -32.21 8.82 41.89
C LEU A 872 -32.32 7.41 42.51
N GLY A 873 -31.61 6.40 41.96
CA GLY A 873 -31.53 5.05 42.52
C GLY A 873 -32.87 4.29 42.54
N ARG A 874 -33.83 4.64 41.68
CA ARG A 874 -35.16 4.03 41.66
C ARG A 874 -35.29 2.94 40.60
N PRO A 875 -35.67 1.69 40.96
CA PRO A 875 -35.73 0.56 40.03
C PRO A 875 -36.69 0.77 38.84
N ARG A 876 -37.84 1.40 39.03
CA ARG A 876 -38.77 1.71 37.95
C ARG A 876 -38.23 2.72 36.97
N LEU A 877 -37.52 3.74 37.47
CA LEU A 877 -36.82 4.70 36.61
C LEU A 877 -35.72 4.05 35.79
N ALA A 878 -35.01 3.07 36.31
CA ALA A 878 -34.04 2.28 35.56
C ALA A 878 -34.70 1.52 34.39
N VAL A 879 -35.92 1.00 34.56
CA VAL A 879 -36.70 0.39 33.48
C VAL A 879 -37.05 1.41 32.40
N HIS A 880 -37.50 2.64 32.80
CA HIS A 880 -37.76 3.72 31.83
C HIS A 880 -36.48 4.14 31.06
N CYS A 881 -35.36 4.22 31.75
CA CYS A 881 -34.04 4.49 31.11
C CYS A 881 -33.66 3.37 30.12
N ALA A 882 -33.84 2.11 30.47
CA ALA A 882 -33.59 0.98 29.58
C ALA A 882 -34.53 1.00 28.34
N ARG A 883 -35.83 1.30 28.52
CA ARG A 883 -36.79 1.46 27.44
C ARG A 883 -36.40 2.59 26.51
N TRP A 884 -35.95 3.71 27.05
CA TRP A 884 -35.51 4.86 26.27
C TRP A 884 -34.23 4.50 25.51
N THR A 885 -33.24 3.86 26.15
CA THR A 885 -31.99 3.43 25.54
C THR A 885 -32.20 2.48 24.37
N LEU A 886 -33.10 1.50 24.51
CA LEU A 886 -33.36 0.48 23.49
C LEU A 886 -34.45 0.86 22.49
N ARG A 887 -34.90 2.12 22.47
CA ARG A 887 -35.95 2.58 21.56
C ARG A 887 -35.50 2.46 20.10
N PRO A 888 -36.30 1.83 19.20
CA PRO A 888 -36.04 1.81 17.78
C PRO A 888 -35.96 3.22 17.17
N GLY A 889 -35.01 3.40 16.23
CA GLY A 889 -34.82 4.67 15.52
C GLY A 889 -33.99 5.74 16.26
N GLN A 890 -33.54 5.46 17.48
CA GLN A 890 -32.65 6.37 18.20
C GLN A 890 -31.25 6.40 17.59
N CYS A 891 -30.56 7.55 17.73
CA CYS A 891 -29.18 7.69 17.28
C CYS A 891 -28.27 6.63 17.97
N PRO A 892 -27.52 5.81 17.22
CA PRO A 892 -26.70 4.72 17.77
C PRO A 892 -25.71 5.19 18.85
N ARG A 893 -25.14 6.39 18.69
CA ARG A 893 -24.23 6.99 19.67
C ARG A 893 -24.93 7.30 20.98
N LYS A 894 -26.10 7.93 20.92
CA LYS A 894 -26.88 8.25 22.14
C LYS A 894 -27.27 6.95 22.89
N ARG A 895 -27.64 5.93 22.14
CA ARG A 895 -28.00 4.61 22.68
C ARG A 895 -26.82 3.96 23.39
N ALA A 896 -25.64 3.95 22.77
CA ALA A 896 -24.45 3.32 23.36
C ALA A 896 -23.97 4.04 24.62
N LEU A 897 -23.94 5.40 24.60
CA LEU A 897 -23.61 6.19 25.77
C LEU A 897 -24.61 6.01 26.93
N ALA A 898 -25.89 5.91 26.61
CA ALA A 898 -26.91 5.65 27.61
C ALA A 898 -26.79 4.22 28.20
N LEU A 899 -26.47 3.20 27.38
CA LEU A 899 -26.20 1.86 27.88
C LEU A 899 -24.96 1.85 28.78
N MET A 900 -23.93 2.59 28.43
CA MET A 900 -22.75 2.75 29.27
C MET A 900 -23.12 3.34 30.63
N GLY A 901 -23.93 4.41 30.67
CA GLY A 901 -24.44 4.97 31.92
C GLY A 901 -25.28 4.01 32.74
N LEU A 902 -26.08 3.13 32.11
CA LEU A 902 -26.84 2.06 32.79
C LEU A 902 -25.91 1.02 33.42
N VAL A 903 -24.85 0.60 32.72
CA VAL A 903 -23.86 -0.35 33.22
C VAL A 903 -23.05 0.25 34.37
N GLU A 904 -22.62 1.50 34.25
CA GLU A 904 -21.90 2.22 35.29
C GLU A 904 -22.73 2.41 36.57
N ALA A 905 -24.01 2.76 36.40
CA ALA A 905 -24.93 2.94 37.54
C ALA A 905 -25.27 1.63 38.28
N ALA A 906 -25.24 0.51 37.57
CA ALA A 906 -25.46 -0.81 38.17
C ALA A 906 -24.27 -1.24 39.05
N GLY A 907 -23.05 -0.75 38.78
CA GLY A 907 -21.86 -1.10 39.55
C GLY A 907 -21.60 -2.60 39.68
N GLU A 908 -21.36 -3.09 40.88
CA GLU A 908 -21.12 -4.51 41.16
C GLU A 908 -22.43 -5.34 41.20
N GLU A 909 -23.60 -4.73 41.28
CA GLU A 909 -24.91 -5.41 41.32
C GLU A 909 -25.43 -5.70 39.91
N ALA A 910 -24.85 -6.66 39.23
CA ALA A 910 -25.16 -7.04 37.84
C ALA A 910 -26.57 -7.64 37.67
N GLY A 911 -27.12 -8.29 38.68
CA GLY A 911 -28.42 -9.02 38.59
C GLY A 911 -29.60 -8.13 38.20
N PRO A 912 -29.86 -7.03 38.92
CA PRO A 912 -31.03 -6.16 38.67
C PRO A 912 -30.98 -5.52 37.27
N LEU A 913 -29.80 -5.17 36.75
CA LEU A 913 -29.66 -4.62 35.40
C LEU A 913 -29.98 -5.68 34.33
N THR A 914 -29.46 -6.88 34.52
CA THR A 914 -29.74 -8.02 33.62
C THR A 914 -31.23 -8.31 33.54
N ASP A 915 -31.93 -8.37 34.68
CA ASP A 915 -33.37 -8.61 34.74
C ASP A 915 -34.15 -7.47 34.12
N THR A 916 -33.72 -6.21 34.35
CA THR A 916 -34.33 -5.02 33.76
C THR A 916 -34.22 -5.02 32.22
N LEU A 917 -33.02 -5.29 31.70
CA LEU A 917 -32.79 -5.33 30.25
C LEU A 917 -33.55 -6.50 29.60
N LEU A 918 -33.55 -7.68 30.25
CA LEU A 918 -34.30 -8.85 29.81
C LEU A 918 -35.81 -8.53 29.74
N ALA A 919 -36.38 -7.96 30.79
CA ALA A 919 -37.77 -7.54 30.82
C ALA A 919 -38.13 -6.58 29.71
N VAL A 920 -37.33 -5.52 29.52
CA VAL A 920 -37.56 -4.47 28.50
C VAL A 920 -37.44 -5.02 27.07
N VAL A 921 -36.51 -5.97 26.82
CA VAL A 921 -36.32 -6.57 25.49
C VAL A 921 -37.44 -7.54 25.15
N THR A 922 -37.94 -8.28 26.14
CA THR A 922 -39.01 -9.28 25.97
C THR A 922 -40.42 -8.69 26.08
N GLU A 923 -40.53 -7.45 26.51
CA GLU A 923 -41.79 -6.75 26.67
C GLU A 923 -42.47 -6.54 25.30
N THR A 924 -43.62 -7.13 25.14
CA THR A 924 -44.56 -6.84 24.04
C THR A 924 -45.25 -5.52 24.38
N GLU A 925 -45.19 -4.54 23.53
CA GLU A 925 -46.02 -3.32 23.73
C GLU A 925 -47.47 -3.73 23.79
N SER A 926 -48.04 -3.70 25.03
CA SER A 926 -49.49 -3.91 25.31
C SER A 926 -50.23 -2.66 24.97
#